data_8dcc20f4c0a83489c424007c78dc39cd
#
_entry.id   8dcc20f4c0a83489c424007c78dc39cd
#
_cell.length_a   1.000
_cell.length_b   1.000
_cell.length_c   1.000
_cell.angle_alpha   90.00
_cell.angle_beta   90.00
_cell.angle_gamma   90.00
#
_symmetry.space_group_name_H-M   'P 1'
#
loop_
_entity.id
_entity.type
_entity.pdbx_description
1 polymer ?
#
loop_
_entity_poly.entity_id
_entity_poly.type
_entity_poly.pdbx_seq_one_letter_code
_entity_poly.pdbx_strand_id
1 'polypeptide(L)'
;MDRHLNRDSAEKILAKKRKLLGRGLSYSEKILFLHEAGRPGEKALIAGRDQIRLYPDRVAMQDATAQMAMLQFMQAQRERTRVEATIHCDHLITADEGAPVDVEKAEGSNREIYDFLSSSAAKYGMGFWGPGSGIIHQVLLENYAAPGGLMIGTDSHTPNAGGLGMLAVGVGGADAAEVMAGLHWEIPFPVLVGVRLSGRLRGWASAKDVIFEMLKRFGVRGGTGRIFEYYGEGAEGLSVTQKATITNMGAEMGTTSSVFVYDESMDAYLRNVGRIEDADYAKTCAEILTQDEICAREPGKVFHEVVEIDLSVIEPTHAGPFTPDRITRVKDFNEVAVREGWPSEISAVLLGSCTNSSYSDLYAAAQVVEEAGNHGLRAKAPFLLSPGSTRIYETIKRDGILDSLVKAGAVILSSACGPCIGQWHRKDIKTGVPNVIFTTFNRNFRARNDGNPETRAFLTSPAVAAALAIAGNTGFNPETDTLEGADGMEFRFSAPQSPPFSEEGLSSFRGNFIPPAEDSVEIEVKIEPQSERIELLPVFERWDGKDFLELPILVKTRGKTTTDHISPGGKWLKYRGHITHISKNLLEGALNAFSGERGRGTNVITGESGVKFFRLAKYYNENTGGFVIIGDENYGEGSSREHAAMSPRFMGAKAVIARSFARIHEANLKKQGILALTFAYHQDYDRIEEHDRVSIVNIAGLTPGKPVKAVIKKRDGSTYEVMLYHALTGEQIEWFKAGSALNAIT
;
A
#
# COMPACT_ATOMS: atom_id res chain seq x y z
N MET A 1 -3.30 17.69 8.55
CA MET A 1 -3.74 19.09 8.39
C MET A 1 -2.59 19.95 8.86
N ASP A 2 -2.04 20.78 8.03
CA ASP A 2 -1.01 21.69 8.52
C ASP A 2 -1.62 22.39 9.74
N ARG A 3 -1.05 22.18 10.95
CA ARG A 3 -1.52 22.80 12.21
C ARG A 3 -1.60 24.33 12.12
N HIS A 4 -1.21 24.88 10.96
CA HIS A 4 -1.24 26.29 10.61
C HIS A 4 -2.43 26.68 9.72
N LEU A 5 -3.28 25.74 9.25
CA LEU A 5 -4.50 26.13 8.55
C LEU A 5 -5.52 26.63 9.58
N ASN A 6 -5.50 27.93 9.81
CA ASN A 6 -6.47 28.59 10.66
C ASN A 6 -7.89 28.25 10.17
N ARG A 7 -8.80 27.91 11.10
CA ARG A 7 -10.23 27.57 10.86
C ARG A 7 -10.88 28.54 9.86
N ASP A 8 -10.62 29.84 10.00
CA ASP A 8 -11.21 30.88 9.14
C ASP A 8 -10.72 30.77 7.67
N SER A 9 -9.48 30.36 7.46
CA SER A 9 -8.93 30.12 6.12
C SER A 9 -9.52 28.89 5.49
N ALA A 10 -9.67 27.81 6.23
CA ALA A 10 -10.28 26.57 5.79
C ALA A 10 -11.76 26.85 5.37
N GLU A 11 -12.54 27.50 6.22
CA GLU A 11 -13.93 27.86 5.89
C GLU A 11 -14.05 28.72 4.63
N LYS A 12 -13.15 29.68 4.43
CA LYS A 12 -13.14 30.49 3.19
C LYS A 12 -12.91 29.64 1.93
N ILE A 13 -12.02 28.65 2.01
CA ILE A 13 -11.77 27.71 0.89
C ILE A 13 -13.01 26.86 0.64
N LEU A 14 -13.56 26.25 1.67
CA LEU A 14 -14.74 25.39 1.57
C LEU A 14 -15.99 26.15 1.09
N ALA A 15 -16.18 27.38 1.56
CA ALA A 15 -17.29 28.24 1.09
C ALA A 15 -17.19 28.54 -0.42
N LYS A 16 -15.98 28.80 -0.94
CA LYS A 16 -15.76 28.95 -2.38
C LYS A 16 -16.09 27.67 -3.14
N LYS A 17 -15.71 26.50 -2.62
CA LYS A 17 -16.00 25.20 -3.25
C LYS A 17 -17.48 24.88 -3.23
N ARG A 18 -18.20 25.13 -2.11
CA ARG A 18 -19.66 25.01 -2.04
C ARG A 18 -20.35 25.88 -3.09
N LYS A 19 -19.91 27.13 -3.25
CA LYS A 19 -20.43 28.05 -4.27
C LYS A 19 -20.16 27.56 -5.69
N LEU A 20 -18.95 27.07 -5.95
CA LEU A 20 -18.55 26.56 -7.27
C LEU A 20 -19.36 25.33 -7.68
N LEU A 21 -19.59 24.41 -6.75
CA LEU A 21 -20.30 23.16 -6.98
C LEU A 21 -21.82 23.30 -6.86
N GLY A 22 -22.32 24.42 -6.30
CA GLY A 22 -23.76 24.68 -6.09
C GLY A 22 -24.40 23.75 -5.05
N ARG A 23 -23.57 23.09 -4.18
CA ARG A 23 -24.03 22.14 -3.17
C ARG A 23 -23.09 22.10 -1.97
N GLY A 24 -23.50 21.42 -0.91
CA GLY A 24 -22.61 21.07 0.20
C GLY A 24 -21.58 20.02 -0.19
N LEU A 25 -20.64 19.77 0.70
CA LEU A 25 -19.46 18.94 0.50
C LEU A 25 -19.48 17.70 1.38
N SER A 26 -18.97 16.58 0.88
CA SER A 26 -18.65 15.42 1.70
C SER A 26 -17.39 15.69 2.53
N TYR A 27 -17.13 14.85 3.52
CA TYR A 27 -15.93 14.94 4.34
C TYR A 27 -14.66 14.74 3.51
N SER A 28 -14.67 13.74 2.64
CA SER A 28 -13.55 13.48 1.70
C SER A 28 -13.27 14.66 0.78
N GLU A 29 -14.31 15.32 0.26
CA GLU A 29 -14.14 16.53 -0.56
C GLU A 29 -13.52 17.68 0.24
N LYS A 30 -13.94 17.86 1.51
CA LYS A 30 -13.35 18.89 2.36
C LYS A 30 -11.85 18.66 2.54
N ILE A 31 -11.43 17.42 2.85
CA ILE A 31 -10.00 17.09 2.99
C ILE A 31 -9.26 17.36 1.67
N LEU A 32 -9.74 16.82 0.54
CA LEU A 32 -9.08 17.00 -0.76
C LEU A 32 -8.93 18.49 -1.13
N PHE A 33 -9.96 19.29 -0.92
CA PHE A 33 -9.93 20.71 -1.29
C PHE A 33 -9.08 21.57 -0.35
N LEU A 34 -8.94 21.17 0.92
CA LEU A 34 -8.05 21.84 1.87
C LEU A 34 -6.58 21.58 1.59
N HIS A 35 -6.26 20.43 0.94
CA HIS A 35 -4.90 20.06 0.56
C HIS A 35 -4.59 20.32 -0.93
N GLU A 36 -5.52 20.97 -1.67
CA GLU A 36 -5.33 21.24 -3.09
C GLU A 36 -4.19 22.22 -3.34
N ALA A 37 -3.24 21.83 -4.19
CA ALA A 37 -2.11 22.65 -4.61
C ALA A 37 -2.54 23.73 -5.63
N GLY A 38 -2.00 24.94 -5.51
CA GLY A 38 -2.29 26.05 -6.42
C GLY A 38 -3.39 26.99 -5.92
N ARG A 39 -4.31 27.41 -6.79
CA ARG A 39 -5.42 28.29 -6.42
C ARG A 39 -6.72 27.50 -6.21
N PRO A 40 -7.05 27.16 -4.95
CA PRO A 40 -8.26 26.40 -4.67
C PRO A 40 -9.51 27.13 -5.16
N GLY A 41 -10.39 26.44 -5.90
CA GLY A 41 -11.70 26.94 -6.24
C GLY A 41 -11.87 27.58 -7.64
N GLU A 42 -10.88 27.48 -8.54
CA GLU A 42 -11.01 28.07 -9.89
C GLU A 42 -11.82 27.17 -10.87
N LYS A 43 -11.87 25.84 -10.64
CA LYS A 43 -12.58 24.91 -11.56
C LYS A 43 -13.27 23.79 -10.77
N ALA A 44 -14.49 23.44 -11.20
CA ALA A 44 -15.13 22.21 -10.77
C ALA A 44 -14.43 21.01 -11.40
N LEU A 45 -14.00 20.05 -10.59
CA LEU A 45 -13.33 18.83 -11.03
C LEU A 45 -14.37 17.74 -11.32
N ILE A 46 -14.17 16.99 -12.40
CA ILE A 46 -15.01 15.86 -12.79
C ILE A 46 -14.32 14.57 -12.34
N ALA A 47 -15.00 13.82 -11.45
CA ALA A 47 -14.51 12.57 -10.94
C ALA A 47 -14.17 11.56 -12.05
N GLY A 48 -13.05 10.87 -11.89
CA GLY A 48 -12.54 9.88 -12.85
C GLY A 48 -11.91 10.46 -14.13
N ARG A 49 -12.05 11.77 -14.36
CA ARG A 49 -11.55 12.45 -15.57
C ARG A 49 -10.46 13.49 -15.30
N ASP A 50 -10.73 14.42 -14.39
CA ASP A 50 -9.80 15.50 -14.09
C ASP A 50 -8.75 15.03 -13.07
N GLN A 51 -7.60 15.70 -13.01
CA GLN A 51 -6.56 15.47 -12.00
C GLN A 51 -6.69 16.49 -10.87
N ILE A 52 -6.37 16.07 -9.65
CA ILE A 52 -6.19 16.96 -8.51
C ILE A 52 -4.74 16.85 -8.02
N ARG A 53 -4.14 18.00 -7.70
CA ARG A 53 -2.81 18.12 -7.14
C ARG A 53 -2.93 18.42 -5.66
N LEU A 54 -2.21 17.68 -4.85
CA LEU A 54 -2.36 17.71 -3.39
C LEU A 54 -1.01 17.90 -2.70
N TYR A 55 -1.03 18.57 -1.56
CA TYR A 55 0.09 18.58 -0.62
C TYR A 55 -0.28 17.73 0.60
N PRO A 56 0.18 16.48 0.67
CA PRO A 56 0.01 15.67 1.87
C PRO A 56 0.71 16.26 3.08
N ASP A 57 0.12 16.10 4.26
CA ASP A 57 0.73 16.52 5.53
C ASP A 57 1.89 15.61 5.93
N ARG A 58 1.85 14.34 5.50
CA ARG A 58 2.74 13.31 6.02
C ARG A 58 3.05 12.22 5.00
N VAL A 59 4.27 11.69 5.12
CA VAL A 59 4.73 10.48 4.41
C VAL A 59 5.08 9.39 5.42
N ALA A 60 4.57 8.18 5.25
CA ALA A 60 4.92 7.01 6.03
C ALA A 60 5.54 5.93 5.14
N MET A 61 6.67 5.34 5.57
CA MET A 61 7.39 4.35 4.78
C MET A 61 7.68 3.10 5.60
N GLN A 62 7.46 1.92 5.03
CA GLN A 62 7.92 0.66 5.61
C GLN A 62 9.32 0.30 5.07
N ASP A 63 10.10 -0.45 5.84
CA ASP A 63 11.54 -0.68 5.61
C ASP A 63 11.89 -1.31 4.26
N ALA A 64 11.02 -2.13 3.69
CA ALA A 64 11.31 -2.77 2.40
C ALA A 64 11.20 -1.79 1.21
N THR A 65 10.29 -0.80 1.25
CA THR A 65 10.10 0.20 0.19
C THR A 65 10.84 1.51 0.48
N ALA A 66 11.09 1.84 1.74
CA ALA A 66 11.83 3.03 2.14
C ALA A 66 13.25 3.08 1.55
N GLN A 67 13.88 1.92 1.33
CA GLN A 67 15.23 1.85 0.75
C GLN A 67 15.33 2.67 -0.55
N MET A 68 14.49 2.36 -1.52
CA MET A 68 14.52 3.05 -2.81
C MET A 68 13.90 4.45 -2.74
N ALA A 69 12.88 4.65 -1.90
CA ALA A 69 12.31 5.98 -1.69
C ALA A 69 13.35 6.97 -1.14
N MET A 70 14.17 6.55 -0.18
CA MET A 70 15.25 7.36 0.38
C MET A 70 16.35 7.63 -0.63
N LEU A 71 16.78 6.61 -1.38
CA LEU A 71 17.79 6.80 -2.43
C LEU A 71 17.31 7.79 -3.51
N GLN A 72 16.03 7.75 -3.87
CA GLN A 72 15.44 8.75 -4.78
C GLN A 72 15.37 10.13 -4.14
N PHE A 73 14.94 10.23 -2.88
CA PHE A 73 14.89 11.50 -2.16
C PHE A 73 16.27 12.19 -2.10
N MET A 74 17.33 11.40 -1.91
CA MET A 74 18.71 11.92 -1.89
C MET A 74 19.11 12.61 -3.22
N GLN A 75 18.55 12.19 -4.35
CA GLN A 75 18.77 12.87 -5.64
C GLN A 75 18.25 14.32 -5.66
N ALA A 76 17.24 14.63 -4.84
CA ALA A 76 16.70 15.98 -4.71
C ALA A 76 17.62 16.95 -3.93
N GLN A 77 18.73 16.46 -3.37
CA GLN A 77 19.75 17.26 -2.64
C GLN A 77 19.16 18.19 -1.55
N ARG A 78 18.06 17.78 -0.92
CA ARG A 78 17.44 18.52 0.16
C ARG A 78 18.15 18.24 1.48
N GLU A 79 18.29 19.24 2.32
CA GLU A 79 18.85 19.10 3.67
C GLU A 79 17.88 18.33 4.60
N ARG A 80 16.57 18.55 4.45
CA ARG A 80 15.51 17.92 5.24
C ARG A 80 14.27 17.67 4.38
N THR A 81 13.40 16.77 4.85
CA THR A 81 12.07 16.58 4.25
C THR A 81 11.20 17.83 4.40
N ARG A 82 10.35 18.10 3.42
CA ARG A 82 9.42 19.25 3.42
C ARG A 82 8.12 18.95 4.14
N VAL A 83 7.83 17.68 4.37
CA VAL A 83 6.67 17.20 5.13
C VAL A 83 7.15 16.27 6.24
N GLU A 84 6.36 16.11 7.27
CA GLU A 84 6.67 15.11 8.30
C GLU A 84 6.75 13.71 7.68
N ALA A 85 7.81 12.99 7.97
CA ALA A 85 8.03 11.66 7.44
C ALA A 85 8.51 10.67 8.51
N THR A 86 8.15 9.40 8.35
CA THR A 86 8.56 8.33 9.27
C THR A 86 8.91 7.06 8.51
N ILE A 87 9.89 6.32 9.06
CA ILE A 87 10.30 4.99 8.58
C ILE A 87 9.96 3.97 9.67
N HIS A 88 9.40 2.82 9.27
CA HIS A 88 8.94 1.75 10.15
C HIS A 88 9.54 0.42 9.73
N CYS A 89 10.22 -0.28 10.65
CA CYS A 89 10.92 -1.54 10.37
C CYS A 89 10.08 -2.75 10.80
N ASP A 90 9.05 -3.08 10.01
CA ASP A 90 8.09 -4.15 10.30
C ASP A 90 7.93 -5.20 9.20
N HIS A 91 8.60 -5.05 8.04
CA HIS A 91 8.47 -5.95 6.90
C HIS A 91 9.64 -6.92 6.71
N LEU A 92 10.78 -6.71 7.35
CA LEU A 92 11.97 -7.55 7.20
C LEU A 92 12.19 -8.53 8.37
N ILE A 93 11.20 -8.70 9.25
CA ILE A 93 11.24 -9.64 10.37
C ILE A 93 10.50 -10.91 9.97
N THR A 94 11.20 -12.05 10.01
CA THR A 94 10.63 -13.38 9.72
C THR A 94 10.22 -14.06 11.01
N ALA A 95 8.96 -14.50 11.12
CA ALA A 95 8.48 -15.30 12.23
C ALA A 95 9.04 -16.74 12.15
N ASP A 96 9.74 -17.18 13.17
CA ASP A 96 10.39 -18.50 13.26
C ASP A 96 10.29 -19.10 14.66
N GLU A 97 10.87 -18.42 15.67
CA GLU A 97 11.00 -18.95 17.04
C GLU A 97 10.26 -18.14 18.10
N GLY A 98 9.78 -16.94 17.74
CA GLY A 98 9.09 -16.01 18.61
C GLY A 98 9.81 -14.67 18.76
N ALA A 99 9.10 -13.69 19.32
CA ALA A 99 9.42 -12.28 19.22
C ALA A 99 10.89 -11.89 19.50
N PRO A 100 11.50 -12.21 20.65
CA PRO A 100 12.85 -11.72 20.94
C PRO A 100 13.90 -12.26 19.96
N VAL A 101 13.82 -13.56 19.66
CA VAL A 101 14.79 -14.26 18.80
C VAL A 101 14.65 -13.80 17.35
N ASP A 102 13.42 -13.64 16.88
CA ASP A 102 13.14 -13.25 15.51
C ASP A 102 13.59 -11.82 15.23
N VAL A 103 13.46 -10.89 16.19
CA VAL A 103 13.97 -9.51 16.08
C VAL A 103 15.49 -9.50 16.03
N GLU A 104 16.18 -10.23 16.94
CA GLU A 104 17.64 -10.31 16.95
C GLU A 104 18.20 -10.87 15.63
N LYS A 105 17.57 -11.93 15.09
CA LYS A 105 17.93 -12.48 13.77
C LYS A 105 17.75 -11.46 12.66
N ALA A 106 16.64 -10.70 12.67
CA ALA A 106 16.36 -9.68 11.68
C ALA A 106 17.37 -8.52 11.75
N GLU A 107 17.71 -8.06 12.96
CA GLU A 107 18.74 -7.03 13.18
C GLU A 107 20.11 -7.48 12.67
N GLY A 108 20.49 -8.74 12.88
CA GLY A 108 21.73 -9.28 12.34
C GLY A 108 21.73 -9.38 10.81
N SER A 109 20.69 -9.97 10.23
CA SER A 109 20.62 -10.26 8.79
C SER A 109 20.32 -9.04 7.92
N ASN A 110 19.69 -8.00 8.48
CA ASN A 110 19.34 -6.77 7.78
C ASN A 110 20.09 -5.53 8.32
N ARG A 111 21.18 -5.71 9.05
CA ARG A 111 21.94 -4.63 9.68
C ARG A 111 22.21 -3.46 8.73
N GLU A 112 22.76 -3.74 7.54
CA GLU A 112 23.09 -2.69 6.56
C GLU A 112 21.86 -1.87 6.14
N ILE A 113 20.68 -2.50 6.06
CA ILE A 113 19.42 -1.82 5.69
C ILE A 113 18.95 -0.94 6.85
N TYR A 114 18.95 -1.45 8.06
CA TYR A 114 18.53 -0.68 9.24
C TYR A 114 19.51 0.47 9.54
N ASP A 115 20.81 0.27 9.37
CA ASP A 115 21.83 1.32 9.51
C ASP A 115 21.65 2.41 8.44
N PHE A 116 21.40 2.03 7.19
CA PHE A 116 21.07 2.97 6.11
C PHE A 116 19.81 3.77 6.42
N LEU A 117 18.72 3.09 6.79
CA LEU A 117 17.42 3.74 7.02
C LEU A 117 17.44 4.63 8.26
N SER A 118 18.05 4.20 9.37
CA SER A 118 18.14 4.99 10.60
C SER A 118 19.03 6.23 10.42
N SER A 119 20.18 6.08 9.76
CA SER A 119 21.06 7.22 9.47
C SER A 119 20.43 8.19 8.46
N SER A 120 19.68 7.68 7.47
CA SER A 120 18.91 8.52 6.56
C SER A 120 17.79 9.26 7.28
N ALA A 121 17.05 8.59 8.17
CA ALA A 121 16.02 9.23 8.98
C ALA A 121 16.59 10.36 9.83
N ALA A 122 17.71 10.11 10.52
CA ALA A 122 18.40 11.12 11.32
C ALA A 122 18.91 12.30 10.47
N LYS A 123 19.57 12.02 9.31
CA LYS A 123 20.09 13.04 8.40
C LYS A 123 19.01 13.98 7.88
N TYR A 124 17.85 13.43 7.52
CA TYR A 124 16.80 14.20 6.86
C TYR A 124 15.64 14.62 7.78
N GLY A 125 15.80 14.46 9.11
CA GLY A 125 14.85 14.92 10.12
C GLY A 125 13.54 14.14 10.15
N MET A 126 13.63 12.81 10.01
CA MET A 126 12.48 11.90 10.06
C MET A 126 12.47 11.10 11.36
N GLY A 127 11.28 10.67 11.78
CA GLY A 127 11.14 9.67 12.83
C GLY A 127 11.50 8.27 12.34
N PHE A 128 12.18 7.48 13.16
CA PHE A 128 12.55 6.11 12.86
C PHE A 128 12.02 5.14 13.92
N TRP A 129 11.21 4.18 13.47
CA TRP A 129 10.68 3.10 14.28
C TRP A 129 11.45 1.83 13.96
N GLY A 130 12.40 1.48 14.81
CA GLY A 130 13.29 0.33 14.65
C GLY A 130 12.56 -1.01 14.72
N PRO A 131 13.27 -2.12 14.39
CA PRO A 131 12.69 -3.46 14.41
C PRO A 131 12.00 -3.80 15.72
N GLY A 132 10.82 -4.43 15.63
CA GLY A 132 10.02 -4.85 16.79
C GLY A 132 9.19 -3.75 17.45
N SER A 133 9.27 -2.48 17.01
CA SER A 133 8.51 -1.37 17.61
C SER A 133 7.00 -1.48 17.36
N GLY A 134 6.60 -2.06 16.24
CA GLY A 134 5.19 -2.20 15.89
C GLY A 134 4.95 -2.27 14.39
N ILE A 135 3.75 -2.73 14.04
CA ILE A 135 3.23 -2.76 12.67
C ILE A 135 2.94 -1.31 12.25
N ILE A 136 3.47 -0.89 11.11
CA ILE A 136 3.41 0.51 10.63
C ILE A 136 2.03 1.15 10.84
N HIS A 137 0.94 0.50 10.45
CA HIS A 137 -0.39 1.13 10.49
C HIS A 137 -0.97 1.25 11.89
N GLN A 138 -0.59 0.37 12.82
CA GLN A 138 -0.93 0.51 14.23
C GLN A 138 -0.14 1.66 14.87
N VAL A 139 1.15 1.72 14.60
CA VAL A 139 2.02 2.83 15.07
C VAL A 139 1.53 4.17 14.53
N LEU A 140 1.12 4.23 13.25
CA LEU A 140 0.56 5.44 12.64
C LEU A 140 -0.75 5.87 13.29
N LEU A 141 -1.65 4.93 13.57
CA LEU A 141 -2.92 5.21 14.21
C LEU A 141 -2.73 5.77 15.63
N GLU A 142 -1.81 5.16 16.40
CA GLU A 142 -1.52 5.55 17.77
C GLU A 142 -0.83 6.92 17.89
N ASN A 143 0.06 7.26 16.94
CA ASN A 143 1.00 8.38 17.13
C ASN A 143 0.82 9.53 16.14
N TYR A 144 0.21 9.32 14.97
CA TYR A 144 0.30 10.29 13.87
C TYR A 144 -1.01 10.59 13.15
N ALA A 145 -1.88 9.61 12.96
CA ALA A 145 -3.15 9.85 12.27
C ALA A 145 -4.00 10.86 13.03
N ALA A 146 -4.63 11.79 12.32
CA ALA A 146 -5.50 12.80 12.91
C ALA A 146 -6.66 13.13 11.97
N PRO A 147 -7.86 13.44 12.51
CA PRO A 147 -9.00 13.82 11.69
C PRO A 147 -8.69 15.00 10.77
N GLY A 148 -9.14 14.92 9.53
CA GLY A 148 -8.97 15.98 8.52
C GLY A 148 -7.61 16.04 7.84
N GLY A 149 -6.63 15.25 8.26
CA GLY A 149 -5.31 15.19 7.64
C GLY A 149 -5.31 14.38 6.33
N LEU A 150 -4.24 14.56 5.54
CA LEU A 150 -3.94 13.80 4.33
C LEU A 150 -2.57 13.14 4.45
N MET A 151 -2.52 11.81 4.34
CA MET A 151 -1.28 11.02 4.41
C MET A 151 -1.09 10.18 3.16
N ILE A 152 0.16 10.07 2.70
CA ILE A 152 0.55 9.02 1.77
C ILE A 152 1.53 8.06 2.44
N GLY A 153 1.49 6.79 2.04
CA GLY A 153 2.40 5.80 2.60
C GLY A 153 2.82 4.75 1.59
N THR A 154 4.04 4.24 1.73
CA THR A 154 4.59 3.25 0.81
C THR A 154 4.09 1.82 1.07
N ASP A 155 2.97 1.70 1.75
CA ASP A 155 2.23 0.45 1.96
C ASP A 155 0.77 0.58 1.54
N SER A 156 0.21 -0.50 0.96
CA SER A 156 -1.16 -0.52 0.44
C SER A 156 -2.24 -0.37 1.51
N HIS A 157 -1.93 -0.68 2.80
CA HIS A 157 -2.88 -0.56 3.91
C HIS A 157 -2.78 0.78 4.66
N THR A 158 -2.09 1.77 4.10
CA THR A 158 -2.09 3.16 4.61
C THR A 158 -3.51 3.70 4.88
N PRO A 159 -4.56 3.34 4.10
CA PRO A 159 -5.94 3.71 4.40
C PRO A 159 -6.47 3.32 5.78
N ASN A 160 -5.76 2.49 6.55
CA ASN A 160 -6.04 2.20 7.96
C ASN A 160 -6.27 3.47 8.80
N ALA A 161 -5.52 4.54 8.53
CA ALA A 161 -5.65 5.82 9.21
C ALA A 161 -7.02 6.50 9.01
N GLY A 162 -7.78 6.06 8.00
CA GLY A 162 -9.16 6.50 7.75
C GLY A 162 -10.13 6.15 8.87
N GLY A 163 -9.79 5.15 9.70
CA GLY A 163 -10.52 4.84 10.93
C GLY A 163 -10.48 5.94 11.97
N LEU A 164 -9.46 6.81 11.92
CA LEU A 164 -9.33 8.03 12.74
C LEU A 164 -9.58 9.30 11.91
N GLY A 165 -10.36 9.20 10.83
CA GLY A 165 -10.79 10.35 10.03
C GLY A 165 -9.67 11.01 9.20
N MET A 166 -8.53 10.37 8.99
CA MET A 166 -7.45 10.84 8.13
C MET A 166 -7.57 10.25 6.73
N LEU A 167 -7.63 11.08 5.69
CA LEU A 167 -7.59 10.55 4.33
C LEU A 167 -6.18 10.04 4.04
N ALA A 168 -6.05 8.75 3.81
CA ALA A 168 -4.74 8.13 3.68
C ALA A 168 -4.70 7.20 2.47
N VAL A 169 -3.57 7.23 1.72
CA VAL A 169 -3.46 6.52 0.43
C VAL A 169 -2.14 5.79 0.32
N GLY A 170 -2.19 4.53 -0.13
CA GLY A 170 -1.01 3.75 -0.47
C GLY A 170 -0.41 4.20 -1.81
N VAL A 171 0.89 4.49 -1.83
CA VAL A 171 1.63 5.00 -2.99
C VAL A 171 2.92 4.23 -3.26
N GLY A 172 3.58 4.51 -4.38
CA GLY A 172 4.93 4.01 -4.66
C GLY A 172 6.02 4.84 -3.98
N GLY A 173 7.23 4.29 -3.90
CA GLY A 173 8.39 4.98 -3.30
C GLY A 173 8.75 6.30 -4.00
N ALA A 174 8.51 6.40 -5.31
CA ALA A 174 8.74 7.62 -6.07
C ALA A 174 7.81 8.77 -5.63
N ASP A 175 6.51 8.49 -5.45
CA ASP A 175 5.57 9.50 -4.95
C ASP A 175 5.96 9.99 -3.55
N ALA A 176 6.39 9.05 -2.67
CA ALA A 176 6.86 9.39 -1.34
C ALA A 176 8.11 10.31 -1.41
N ALA A 177 9.10 9.97 -2.23
CA ALA A 177 10.31 10.76 -2.42
C ALA A 177 10.01 12.17 -2.93
N GLU A 178 9.12 12.31 -3.91
CA GLU A 178 8.72 13.60 -4.48
C GLU A 178 8.01 14.49 -3.46
N VAL A 179 7.06 13.94 -2.70
CA VAL A 179 6.35 14.69 -1.65
C VAL A 179 7.31 15.10 -0.53
N MET A 180 8.20 14.21 -0.09
CA MET A 180 9.25 14.57 0.87
C MET A 180 10.15 15.69 0.35
N ALA A 181 10.42 15.73 -0.95
CA ALA A 181 11.22 16.77 -1.60
C ALA A 181 10.45 18.09 -1.81
N GLY A 182 9.12 18.11 -1.59
CA GLY A 182 8.26 19.29 -1.67
C GLY A 182 7.46 19.43 -2.97
N LEU A 183 7.44 18.40 -3.81
CA LEU A 183 6.53 18.35 -4.96
C LEU A 183 5.11 18.03 -4.51
N HIS A 184 4.12 18.49 -5.29
CA HIS A 184 2.75 18.08 -5.09
C HIS A 184 2.53 16.64 -5.58
N TRP A 185 1.59 15.95 -4.94
CA TRP A 185 1.14 14.63 -5.35
C TRP A 185 -0.10 14.76 -6.26
N GLU A 186 -0.06 14.17 -7.44
CA GLU A 186 -1.13 14.28 -8.45
C GLU A 186 -1.87 12.96 -8.60
N ILE A 187 -3.22 13.02 -8.46
CA ILE A 187 -4.10 11.86 -8.65
C ILE A 187 -5.32 12.24 -9.48
N PRO A 188 -6.00 11.28 -10.13
CA PRO A 188 -7.33 11.52 -10.66
C PRO A 188 -8.27 11.91 -9.54
N PHE A 189 -9.09 12.91 -9.77
CA PHE A 189 -10.14 13.26 -8.82
C PHE A 189 -11.05 12.04 -8.62
N PRO A 190 -11.15 11.50 -7.39
CA PRO A 190 -11.76 10.20 -7.16
C PRO A 190 -13.29 10.24 -7.30
N VAL A 191 -13.86 9.09 -7.62
CA VAL A 191 -15.29 8.84 -7.49
C VAL A 191 -15.63 8.63 -6.01
N LEU A 192 -16.60 9.37 -5.49
CA LEU A 192 -17.00 9.26 -4.08
C LEU A 192 -18.17 8.29 -3.91
N VAL A 193 -18.02 7.34 -3.01
CA VAL A 193 -19.04 6.37 -2.60
C VAL A 193 -19.40 6.62 -1.14
N GLY A 194 -20.65 6.99 -0.88
CA GLY A 194 -21.15 7.15 0.48
C GLY A 194 -21.62 5.80 1.03
N VAL A 195 -21.09 5.39 2.17
CA VAL A 195 -21.51 4.16 2.87
C VAL A 195 -22.21 4.53 4.16
N ARG A 196 -23.54 4.43 4.15
CA ARG A 196 -24.36 4.70 5.31
C ARG A 196 -24.48 3.46 6.18
N LEU A 197 -24.00 3.54 7.41
CA LEU A 197 -24.13 2.47 8.41
C LEU A 197 -25.27 2.82 9.37
N SER A 198 -26.15 1.85 9.61
CA SER A 198 -27.22 1.93 10.58
C SER A 198 -27.18 0.74 11.56
N GLY A 199 -27.91 0.81 12.65
CA GLY A 199 -27.96 -0.28 13.64
C GLY A 199 -26.66 -0.47 14.41
N ARG A 200 -26.49 -1.66 15.01
CA ARG A 200 -25.30 -2.02 15.81
C ARG A 200 -24.92 -3.47 15.58
N LEU A 201 -23.63 -3.79 15.61
CA LEU A 201 -23.12 -5.15 15.61
C LEU A 201 -23.63 -5.92 16.84
N ARG A 202 -23.91 -7.23 16.66
CA ARG A 202 -24.46 -8.10 17.71
C ARG A 202 -23.76 -9.45 17.73
N GLY A 203 -23.73 -10.07 18.89
CA GLY A 203 -23.20 -11.42 19.06
C GLY A 203 -21.74 -11.53 18.64
N TRP A 204 -21.45 -12.45 17.76
CA TRP A 204 -20.11 -12.73 17.23
C TRP A 204 -19.73 -11.89 16.00
N ALA A 205 -20.66 -11.08 15.49
CA ALA A 205 -20.38 -10.20 14.36
C ALA A 205 -19.41 -9.08 14.75
N SER A 206 -18.51 -8.75 13.86
CA SER A 206 -17.41 -7.79 14.07
C SER A 206 -17.29 -6.78 12.93
N ALA A 207 -16.47 -5.78 13.08
CA ALA A 207 -16.14 -4.83 12.03
C ALA A 207 -15.52 -5.51 10.79
N LYS A 208 -14.87 -6.66 10.98
CA LYS A 208 -14.34 -7.46 9.87
C LYS A 208 -15.43 -8.02 8.97
N ASP A 209 -16.56 -8.40 9.55
CA ASP A 209 -17.71 -8.90 8.79
C ASP A 209 -18.38 -7.78 7.98
N VAL A 210 -18.30 -6.53 8.44
CA VAL A 210 -18.77 -5.36 7.68
C VAL A 210 -17.95 -5.16 6.41
N ILE A 211 -16.62 -5.22 6.50
CA ILE A 211 -15.78 -5.07 5.30
C ILE A 211 -15.86 -6.32 4.40
N PHE A 212 -16.12 -7.51 4.94
CA PHE A 212 -16.41 -8.69 4.14
C PHE A 212 -17.72 -8.54 3.34
N GLU A 213 -18.75 -7.91 3.90
CA GLU A 213 -19.97 -7.58 3.14
C GLU A 213 -19.67 -6.57 2.01
N MET A 214 -18.79 -5.61 2.23
CA MET A 214 -18.31 -4.70 1.16
C MET A 214 -17.52 -5.45 0.08
N LEU A 215 -16.60 -6.34 0.46
CA LEU A 215 -15.85 -7.18 -0.48
C LEU A 215 -16.76 -8.08 -1.31
N LYS A 216 -17.81 -8.63 -0.71
CA LYS A 216 -18.81 -9.42 -1.40
C LYS A 216 -19.57 -8.62 -2.48
N ARG A 217 -19.84 -7.32 -2.19
CA ARG A 217 -20.57 -6.42 -3.12
C ARG A 217 -19.69 -5.92 -4.26
N PHE A 218 -18.46 -5.52 -3.94
CA PHE A 218 -17.56 -4.84 -4.88
C PHE A 218 -16.47 -5.73 -5.47
N GLY A 219 -16.18 -6.87 -4.85
CA GLY A 219 -15.03 -7.71 -5.21
C GLY A 219 -13.69 -6.99 -5.03
N VAL A 220 -12.61 -7.65 -5.43
CA VAL A 220 -11.23 -7.15 -5.25
C VAL A 220 -10.83 -5.97 -6.16
N ARG A 221 -11.69 -5.51 -7.06
CA ARG A 221 -11.39 -4.43 -8.04
C ARG A 221 -12.43 -3.30 -8.09
N GLY A 222 -13.57 -3.46 -7.44
CA GLY A 222 -14.69 -2.52 -7.54
C GLY A 222 -14.42 -1.16 -6.89
N GLY A 223 -13.38 -1.06 -6.05
CA GLY A 223 -12.97 0.20 -5.41
C GLY A 223 -11.96 1.05 -6.20
N THR A 224 -11.50 0.58 -7.37
CA THR A 224 -10.45 1.29 -8.13
C THR A 224 -10.87 2.70 -8.52
N GLY A 225 -10.07 3.70 -8.16
CA GLY A 225 -10.35 5.12 -8.41
C GLY A 225 -11.45 5.71 -7.53
N ARG A 226 -11.85 5.01 -6.46
CA ARG A 226 -12.94 5.40 -5.56
C ARG A 226 -12.43 5.70 -4.16
N ILE A 227 -13.11 6.62 -3.47
CA ILE A 227 -13.02 6.84 -2.02
C ILE A 227 -14.36 6.42 -1.40
N PHE A 228 -14.30 5.57 -0.39
CA PHE A 228 -15.46 5.16 0.40
C PHE A 228 -15.51 5.99 1.69
N GLU A 229 -16.57 6.79 1.83
CA GLU A 229 -16.83 7.62 3.00
C GLU A 229 -17.92 6.99 3.84
N TYR A 230 -17.55 6.56 5.06
CA TYR A 230 -18.46 5.88 6.00
C TYR A 230 -19.08 6.88 6.96
N TYR A 231 -20.40 6.84 7.14
CA TYR A 231 -21.16 7.76 7.98
C TYR A 231 -22.46 7.14 8.51
N GLY A 232 -23.16 7.86 9.37
CA GLY A 232 -24.44 7.46 9.94
C GLY A 232 -24.31 6.91 11.37
N GLU A 233 -25.44 6.69 12.03
CA GLU A 233 -25.51 6.29 13.44
C GLU A 233 -24.80 4.97 13.76
N GLY A 234 -24.78 4.04 12.79
CA GLY A 234 -24.02 2.80 12.93
C GLY A 234 -22.51 3.04 12.90
N ALA A 235 -22.03 4.04 12.13
CA ALA A 235 -20.63 4.42 12.12
C ALA A 235 -20.18 5.05 13.44
N GLU A 236 -21.02 5.92 14.03
CA GLU A 236 -20.77 6.54 15.32
C GLU A 236 -20.69 5.51 16.46
N GLY A 237 -21.39 4.38 16.31
CA GLY A 237 -21.38 3.26 17.26
C GLY A 237 -20.13 2.39 17.25
N LEU A 238 -19.23 2.57 16.26
CA LEU A 238 -17.99 1.81 16.13
C LEU A 238 -16.82 2.52 16.81
N SER A 239 -15.94 1.74 17.45
CA SER A 239 -14.66 2.27 17.95
C SER A 239 -13.69 2.60 16.80
N VAL A 240 -12.68 3.44 17.07
CA VAL A 240 -11.64 3.79 16.08
C VAL A 240 -10.93 2.55 15.53
N THR A 241 -10.63 1.57 16.37
CA THR A 241 -9.97 0.32 15.93
C THR A 241 -10.87 -0.53 15.04
N GLN A 242 -12.18 -0.56 15.30
CA GLN A 242 -13.17 -1.20 14.43
C GLN A 242 -13.30 -0.46 13.09
N LYS A 243 -13.34 0.87 13.11
CA LYS A 243 -13.31 1.70 11.89
C LYS A 243 -12.03 1.48 11.09
N ALA A 244 -10.88 1.39 11.78
CA ALA A 244 -9.59 1.12 11.17
C ALA A 244 -9.54 -0.27 10.50
N THR A 245 -10.16 -1.31 11.08
CA THR A 245 -10.33 -2.62 10.43
C THR A 245 -11.04 -2.49 9.08
N ILE A 246 -12.13 -1.72 9.03
CA ILE A 246 -12.91 -1.51 7.80
C ILE A 246 -12.09 -0.75 6.75
N THR A 247 -11.47 0.36 7.13
CA THR A 247 -10.67 1.18 6.18
C THR A 247 -9.40 0.49 5.73
N ASN A 248 -8.75 -0.29 6.60
CA ASN A 248 -7.59 -1.13 6.28
C ASN A 248 -7.90 -2.08 5.12
N MET A 249 -8.95 -2.87 5.26
CA MET A 249 -9.33 -3.86 4.25
C MET A 249 -10.04 -3.25 3.03
N GLY A 250 -10.35 -1.97 3.03
CA GLY A 250 -10.72 -1.23 1.82
C GLY A 250 -9.67 -1.38 0.72
N ALA A 251 -8.39 -1.48 1.08
CA ALA A 251 -7.29 -1.76 0.14
C ALA A 251 -7.50 -3.06 -0.66
N GLU A 252 -8.18 -4.06 -0.09
CA GLU A 252 -8.47 -5.33 -0.76
C GLU A 252 -9.55 -5.22 -1.84
N MET A 253 -10.37 -4.16 -1.80
CA MET A 253 -11.27 -3.80 -2.90
C MET A 253 -10.57 -2.97 -3.99
N GLY A 254 -9.29 -2.62 -3.81
CA GLY A 254 -8.53 -1.76 -4.70
C GLY A 254 -8.90 -0.27 -4.59
N THR A 255 -9.41 0.17 -3.43
CA THR A 255 -9.82 1.57 -3.23
C THR A 255 -8.64 2.53 -3.29
N THR A 256 -8.90 3.77 -3.72
CA THR A 256 -7.95 4.87 -3.54
C THR A 256 -7.78 5.16 -2.06
N SER A 257 -8.90 5.27 -1.33
CA SER A 257 -8.92 5.41 0.12
C SER A 257 -10.29 5.00 0.69
N SER A 258 -10.33 4.91 2.03
CA SER A 258 -11.54 4.73 2.82
C SER A 258 -11.42 5.60 4.06
N VAL A 259 -12.50 6.28 4.47
CA VAL A 259 -12.44 7.21 5.59
C VAL A 259 -13.78 7.25 6.33
N PHE A 260 -13.72 7.37 7.65
CA PHE A 260 -14.87 7.68 8.50
C PHE A 260 -14.95 9.18 8.79
N VAL A 261 -16.15 9.70 8.84
CA VAL A 261 -16.42 11.07 9.28
C VAL A 261 -16.09 11.19 10.77
N TYR A 262 -15.55 12.34 11.18
CA TYR A 262 -15.18 12.62 12.57
C TYR A 262 -16.37 12.49 13.52
N ASP A 263 -16.13 11.83 14.66
CA ASP A 263 -17.09 11.65 15.75
C ASP A 263 -16.42 11.56 17.14
N GLU A 264 -17.24 11.42 18.19
CA GLU A 264 -16.78 11.37 19.58
C GLU A 264 -15.86 10.16 19.88
N SER A 265 -15.99 9.05 19.16
CA SER A 265 -15.10 7.90 19.36
C SER A 265 -13.65 8.23 19.00
N MET A 266 -13.46 9.15 18.07
CA MET A 266 -12.12 9.62 17.66
C MET A 266 -11.50 10.54 18.72
N ASP A 267 -12.30 11.44 19.34
CA ASP A 267 -11.85 12.24 20.50
C ASP A 267 -11.42 11.33 21.65
N ALA A 268 -12.26 10.36 22.00
CA ALA A 268 -11.98 9.41 23.08
C ALA A 268 -10.72 8.59 22.82
N TYR A 269 -10.52 8.11 21.58
CA TYR A 269 -9.33 7.36 21.19
C TYR A 269 -8.06 8.22 21.30
N LEU A 270 -8.07 9.45 20.77
CA LEU A 270 -6.92 10.35 20.84
C LEU A 270 -6.52 10.63 22.30
N ARG A 271 -7.50 10.84 23.19
CA ARG A 271 -7.22 11.01 24.64
C ARG A 271 -6.62 9.75 25.25
N ASN A 272 -7.16 8.58 24.92
CA ASN A 272 -6.66 7.30 25.44
C ASN A 272 -5.22 7.00 25.04
N VAL A 273 -4.83 7.35 23.81
CA VAL A 273 -3.43 7.22 23.35
C VAL A 273 -2.53 8.37 23.81
N GLY A 274 -3.02 9.30 24.62
CA GLY A 274 -2.25 10.42 25.17
C GLY A 274 -2.07 11.61 24.23
N ARG A 275 -2.85 11.72 23.15
CA ARG A 275 -2.79 12.79 22.14
C ARG A 275 -3.86 13.86 22.40
N ILE A 276 -3.78 14.47 23.59
CA ILE A 276 -4.80 15.42 24.09
C ILE A 276 -4.91 16.66 23.20
N GLU A 277 -3.76 17.21 22.75
CA GLU A 277 -3.75 18.39 21.89
C GLU A 277 -4.43 18.15 20.55
N ASP A 278 -4.23 16.96 19.95
CA ASP A 278 -4.89 16.59 18.71
C ASP A 278 -6.42 16.42 18.92
N ALA A 279 -6.85 15.86 20.06
CA ALA A 279 -8.24 15.74 20.42
C ALA A 279 -8.91 17.12 20.56
N ASP A 280 -8.29 18.02 21.32
CA ASP A 280 -8.80 19.38 21.55
C ASP A 280 -8.84 20.18 20.23
N TYR A 281 -7.82 20.04 19.38
CA TYR A 281 -7.82 20.68 18.06
C TYR A 281 -8.93 20.14 17.17
N ALA A 282 -9.10 18.82 17.07
CA ALA A 282 -10.15 18.20 16.28
C ALA A 282 -11.54 18.67 16.75
N LYS A 283 -11.77 18.76 18.06
CA LYS A 283 -13.02 19.23 18.63
C LYS A 283 -13.32 20.69 18.26
N THR A 284 -12.31 21.58 18.26
CA THR A 284 -12.49 22.98 17.81
C THR A 284 -12.80 23.11 16.33
N CYS A 285 -12.40 22.13 15.52
CA CYS A 285 -12.60 22.07 14.07
C CYS A 285 -13.76 21.16 13.65
N ALA A 286 -14.58 20.65 14.58
CA ALA A 286 -15.60 19.62 14.31
C ALA A 286 -16.52 19.95 13.11
N GLU A 287 -16.94 21.21 12.92
CA GLU A 287 -17.78 21.64 11.79
C GLU A 287 -17.09 21.43 10.41
N ILE A 288 -15.76 21.54 10.37
CA ILE A 288 -14.98 21.29 9.15
C ILE A 288 -14.76 19.78 8.97
N LEU A 289 -14.62 19.05 10.08
CA LEU A 289 -14.30 17.62 10.11
C LEU A 289 -15.53 16.71 9.97
N THR A 290 -16.72 17.28 9.81
CA THR A 290 -17.95 16.56 9.50
C THR A 290 -18.37 16.82 8.05
N GLN A 291 -19.25 15.99 7.51
CA GLN A 291 -19.89 16.23 6.22
C GLN A 291 -20.96 17.33 6.31
N ASP A 292 -21.29 17.98 5.19
CA ASP A 292 -22.41 18.92 5.16
C ASP A 292 -23.75 18.17 5.22
N GLU A 293 -24.80 18.75 5.82
CA GLU A 293 -26.10 18.10 6.07
C GLU A 293 -26.73 17.43 4.83
N ILE A 294 -26.45 17.95 3.63
CA ILE A 294 -26.98 17.40 2.39
C ILE A 294 -26.53 15.96 2.16
N CYS A 295 -25.36 15.57 2.66
CA CYS A 295 -24.83 14.21 2.53
C CYS A 295 -25.73 13.19 3.24
N ALA A 296 -26.33 13.57 4.37
CA ALA A 296 -27.26 12.73 5.11
C ALA A 296 -28.69 12.78 4.55
N ARG A 297 -29.14 13.97 4.11
CA ARG A 297 -30.53 14.20 3.66
C ARG A 297 -30.78 13.80 2.22
N GLU A 298 -29.84 14.09 1.32
CA GLU A 298 -29.93 13.86 -0.12
C GLU A 298 -28.60 13.34 -0.67
N PRO A 299 -28.12 12.16 -0.20
CA PRO A 299 -26.75 11.69 -0.47
C PRO A 299 -26.43 11.57 -1.96
N GLY A 300 -27.39 11.23 -2.80
CA GLY A 300 -27.23 11.16 -4.27
C GLY A 300 -26.93 12.50 -4.96
N LYS A 301 -27.01 13.65 -4.25
CA LYS A 301 -26.54 14.93 -4.79
C LYS A 301 -25.04 15.15 -4.58
N VAL A 302 -24.41 14.37 -3.70
CA VAL A 302 -23.00 14.52 -3.34
C VAL A 302 -22.19 13.29 -3.75
N PHE A 303 -22.68 12.10 -3.39
CA PHE A 303 -22.03 10.84 -3.72
C PHE A 303 -22.46 10.32 -5.09
N HIS A 304 -21.53 9.75 -5.84
CA HIS A 304 -21.79 9.12 -7.13
C HIS A 304 -22.52 7.78 -6.97
N GLU A 305 -22.33 7.13 -5.84
CA GLU A 305 -22.97 5.88 -5.44
C GLU A 305 -23.21 5.92 -3.93
N VAL A 306 -24.32 5.34 -3.49
CA VAL A 306 -24.67 5.24 -2.07
C VAL A 306 -24.92 3.77 -1.71
N VAL A 307 -24.27 3.31 -0.66
CA VAL A 307 -24.41 1.96 -0.12
C VAL A 307 -25.00 2.07 1.28
N GLU A 308 -26.01 1.25 1.56
CA GLU A 308 -26.59 1.15 2.91
C GLU A 308 -26.30 -0.22 3.50
N ILE A 309 -25.84 -0.24 4.74
CA ILE A 309 -25.56 -1.45 5.53
C ILE A 309 -26.19 -1.30 6.90
N ASP A 310 -27.07 -2.20 7.24
CA ASP A 310 -27.60 -2.37 8.60
C ASP A 310 -26.69 -3.33 9.38
N LEU A 311 -25.97 -2.79 10.37
CA LEU A 311 -25.04 -3.55 11.21
C LEU A 311 -25.77 -4.63 12.05
N SER A 312 -27.07 -4.48 12.30
CA SER A 312 -27.85 -5.41 13.14
C SER A 312 -28.12 -6.76 12.47
N VAL A 313 -27.96 -6.83 11.14
CA VAL A 313 -28.15 -8.07 10.35
C VAL A 313 -26.83 -8.67 9.85
N ILE A 314 -25.70 -8.08 10.20
CA ILE A 314 -24.39 -8.66 9.88
C ILE A 314 -24.15 -9.90 10.71
N GLU A 315 -23.76 -10.98 10.04
CA GLU A 315 -23.45 -12.28 10.66
C GLU A 315 -21.93 -12.54 10.60
N PRO A 316 -21.37 -13.32 11.54
CA PRO A 316 -19.96 -13.72 11.49
C PRO A 316 -19.65 -14.55 10.24
N THR A 317 -18.53 -14.26 9.59
CA THR A 317 -18.15 -14.80 8.29
C THR A 317 -16.66 -15.17 8.22
N HIS A 318 -16.34 -16.04 7.27
CA HIS A 318 -14.97 -16.32 6.83
C HIS A 318 -14.80 -15.88 5.38
N ALA A 319 -13.63 -15.34 5.06
CA ALA A 319 -13.25 -14.99 3.69
C ALA A 319 -12.13 -15.92 3.19
N GLY A 320 -12.34 -16.57 2.06
CA GLY A 320 -11.34 -17.46 1.46
C GLY A 320 -11.90 -18.77 0.91
N PRO A 321 -10.99 -19.68 0.49
CA PRO A 321 -9.55 -19.50 0.42
C PRO A 321 -9.12 -18.74 -0.84
N PHE A 322 -7.86 -18.28 -0.88
CA PHE A 322 -7.16 -17.70 -2.04
C PHE A 322 -7.62 -16.34 -2.53
N THR A 323 -8.71 -15.79 -2.02
CA THR A 323 -9.20 -14.45 -2.32
C THR A 323 -10.04 -13.92 -1.15
N PRO A 324 -9.93 -12.62 -0.80
CA PRO A 324 -10.64 -12.06 0.35
C PRO A 324 -12.13 -11.76 0.07
N ASP A 325 -12.60 -11.88 -1.17
CA ASP A 325 -14.00 -11.64 -1.57
C ASP A 325 -14.85 -12.91 -1.67
N ARG A 326 -14.27 -14.09 -1.41
CA ARG A 326 -15.00 -15.35 -1.27
C ARG A 326 -15.52 -15.48 0.16
N ILE A 327 -16.75 -15.01 0.41
CA ILE A 327 -17.33 -14.91 1.75
C ILE A 327 -18.26 -16.10 2.03
N THR A 328 -18.10 -16.73 3.20
CA THR A 328 -18.94 -17.81 3.70
C THR A 328 -19.32 -17.51 5.15
N ARG A 329 -20.62 -17.61 5.51
CA ARG A 329 -21.02 -17.42 6.92
C ARG A 329 -20.48 -18.58 7.77
N VAL A 330 -20.10 -18.27 9.01
CA VAL A 330 -19.55 -19.28 9.95
C VAL A 330 -20.49 -20.46 10.08
N LYS A 331 -21.79 -20.23 10.19
CA LYS A 331 -22.80 -21.29 10.32
C LYS A 331 -22.92 -22.22 9.10
N ASP A 332 -22.52 -21.75 7.91
CA ASP A 332 -22.60 -22.54 6.67
C ASP A 332 -21.24 -23.17 6.30
N PHE A 333 -20.18 -22.81 7.02
CA PHE A 333 -18.80 -23.11 6.62
C PHE A 333 -18.51 -24.61 6.62
N ASN A 334 -19.01 -25.36 7.61
CA ASN A 334 -18.80 -26.81 7.68
C ASN A 334 -19.34 -27.51 6.45
N GLU A 335 -20.56 -27.18 6.00
CA GLU A 335 -21.16 -27.74 4.79
C GLU A 335 -20.33 -27.46 3.54
N VAL A 336 -19.87 -26.20 3.42
CA VAL A 336 -19.00 -25.78 2.32
C VAL A 336 -17.65 -26.50 2.36
N ALA A 337 -17.03 -26.64 3.53
CA ALA A 337 -15.74 -27.31 3.70
C ALA A 337 -15.80 -28.78 3.29
N VAL A 338 -16.86 -29.49 3.70
CA VAL A 338 -17.11 -30.90 3.31
C VAL A 338 -17.31 -31.02 1.80
N ARG A 339 -18.13 -30.17 1.21
CA ARG A 339 -18.41 -30.19 -0.24
C ARG A 339 -17.16 -29.93 -1.08
N GLU A 340 -16.27 -28.99 -0.61
CA GLU A 340 -15.04 -28.62 -1.30
C GLU A 340 -13.86 -29.57 -0.98
N GLY A 341 -14.04 -30.51 -0.07
CA GLY A 341 -13.02 -31.47 0.34
C GLY A 341 -11.84 -30.78 1.11
N TRP A 342 -12.13 -29.75 1.88
CA TRP A 342 -11.10 -29.11 2.71
C TRP A 342 -10.80 -29.94 3.95
N PRO A 343 -9.53 -29.95 4.44
CA PRO A 343 -9.21 -30.60 5.71
C PRO A 343 -10.06 -30.04 6.85
N SER A 344 -10.53 -30.91 7.74
CA SER A 344 -11.30 -30.52 8.93
C SER A 344 -10.40 -30.09 10.09
N GLU A 345 -9.14 -30.48 10.10
CA GLU A 345 -8.16 -30.11 11.11
C GLU A 345 -7.53 -28.75 10.78
N ILE A 346 -7.40 -27.89 11.79
CA ILE A 346 -6.75 -26.59 11.68
C ILE A 346 -5.26 -26.77 11.96
N SER A 347 -4.42 -26.43 10.99
CA SER A 347 -2.95 -26.55 11.14
C SER A 347 -2.30 -25.36 11.83
N ALA A 348 -2.93 -24.18 11.80
CA ALA A 348 -2.55 -23.03 12.61
C ALA A 348 -3.64 -21.97 12.65
N VAL A 349 -3.70 -21.21 13.75
CA VAL A 349 -4.49 -19.99 13.88
C VAL A 349 -3.54 -18.83 14.16
N LEU A 350 -3.64 -17.74 13.36
CA LEU A 350 -2.80 -16.58 13.50
C LEU A 350 -3.65 -15.35 13.79
N LEU A 351 -3.41 -14.75 14.95
CA LEU A 351 -4.07 -13.54 15.41
C LEU A 351 -3.11 -12.37 15.34
N GLY A 352 -3.50 -11.28 14.66
CA GLY A 352 -2.61 -10.14 14.51
C GLY A 352 -2.75 -9.44 13.14
N SER A 353 -1.65 -8.92 12.62
CA SER A 353 -1.51 -7.98 11.50
C SER A 353 -2.07 -6.59 11.78
N CYS A 354 -1.86 -5.65 10.84
CA CYS A 354 -2.39 -4.29 11.00
C CYS A 354 -3.91 -4.20 11.07
N THR A 355 -4.63 -5.24 10.65
CA THR A 355 -6.09 -5.26 10.59
C THR A 355 -6.73 -5.53 11.95
N ASN A 356 -6.23 -6.54 12.67
CA ASN A 356 -6.79 -6.98 13.95
C ASN A 356 -5.68 -7.36 14.94
N SER A 357 -5.05 -6.38 15.50
CA SER A 357 -4.03 -6.51 16.54
C SER A 357 -4.10 -5.41 17.59
N SER A 358 -5.24 -4.71 17.63
CA SER A 358 -5.51 -3.66 18.62
C SER A 358 -5.78 -4.25 20.00
N TYR A 359 -5.77 -3.39 21.01
CA TYR A 359 -6.16 -3.77 22.37
C TYR A 359 -7.51 -4.50 22.42
N SER A 360 -8.54 -3.94 21.77
CA SER A 360 -9.87 -4.52 21.77
C SER A 360 -9.97 -5.86 21.05
N ASP A 361 -9.18 -6.07 19.98
CA ASP A 361 -9.11 -7.34 19.27
C ASP A 361 -8.53 -8.45 20.18
N LEU A 362 -7.44 -8.13 20.88
CA LEU A 362 -6.75 -9.07 21.77
C LEU A 362 -7.53 -9.35 23.04
N TYR A 363 -8.27 -8.34 23.55
CA TYR A 363 -9.18 -8.49 24.66
C TYR A 363 -10.32 -9.46 24.31
N ALA A 364 -10.96 -9.28 23.14
CA ALA A 364 -12.04 -10.17 22.69
C ALA A 364 -11.57 -11.63 22.56
N ALA A 365 -10.36 -11.83 22.01
CA ALA A 365 -9.77 -13.16 21.93
C ALA A 365 -9.46 -13.74 23.31
N ALA A 366 -8.94 -12.93 24.24
CA ALA A 366 -8.65 -13.35 25.61
C ALA A 366 -9.89 -13.81 26.37
N GLN A 367 -11.03 -13.10 26.25
CA GLN A 367 -12.29 -13.54 26.87
C GLN A 367 -12.68 -14.95 26.42
N VAL A 368 -12.56 -15.25 25.13
CA VAL A 368 -12.90 -16.57 24.58
C VAL A 368 -11.98 -17.65 25.16
N VAL A 369 -10.65 -17.41 25.20
CA VAL A 369 -9.74 -18.41 25.73
C VAL A 369 -9.80 -18.55 27.25
N GLU A 370 -10.16 -17.50 27.98
CA GLU A 370 -10.43 -17.54 29.42
C GLU A 370 -11.64 -18.41 29.74
N GLU A 371 -12.73 -18.25 28.99
CA GLU A 371 -13.93 -19.06 29.15
C GLU A 371 -13.60 -20.55 28.92
N ALA A 372 -12.86 -20.88 27.86
CA ALA A 372 -12.35 -22.24 27.62
C ALA A 372 -11.41 -22.74 28.75
N GLY A 373 -10.54 -21.88 29.25
CA GLY A 373 -9.63 -22.14 30.35
C GLY A 373 -10.34 -22.48 31.66
N ASN A 374 -11.50 -21.85 31.93
CA ASN A 374 -12.34 -22.18 33.10
C ASN A 374 -12.90 -23.61 33.02
N HIS A 375 -13.00 -24.20 31.83
CA HIS A 375 -13.35 -25.59 31.59
C HIS A 375 -12.11 -26.49 31.33
N GLY A 376 -10.92 -26.01 31.66
CA GLY A 376 -9.67 -26.77 31.55
C GLY A 376 -9.14 -26.97 30.13
N LEU A 377 -9.68 -26.24 29.14
CA LEU A 377 -9.28 -26.37 27.75
C LEU A 377 -8.14 -25.39 27.38
N ARG A 378 -7.36 -25.80 26.39
CA ARG A 378 -6.33 -24.98 25.73
C ARG A 378 -6.47 -25.09 24.22
N ALA A 379 -5.74 -24.27 23.49
CA ALA A 379 -5.73 -24.36 22.05
C ALA A 379 -5.27 -25.74 21.58
N LYS A 380 -6.09 -26.37 20.73
CA LYS A 380 -5.77 -27.65 20.07
C LYS A 380 -4.97 -27.42 18.78
N ALA A 381 -5.19 -26.30 18.11
CA ALA A 381 -4.39 -25.88 16.98
C ALA A 381 -3.22 -24.98 17.44
N PRO A 382 -2.06 -25.01 16.76
CA PRO A 382 -1.01 -24.01 16.95
C PRO A 382 -1.58 -22.59 16.88
N PHE A 383 -1.38 -21.82 17.95
CA PHE A 383 -1.97 -20.50 18.11
C PHE A 383 -0.86 -19.45 18.19
N LEU A 384 -0.79 -18.57 17.17
CA LEU A 384 0.25 -17.56 17.03
C LEU A 384 -0.35 -16.16 17.16
N LEU A 385 0.34 -15.28 17.87
CA LEU A 385 -0.13 -13.93 18.18
C LEU A 385 0.92 -12.88 17.86
N SER A 386 0.58 -11.90 17.00
CA SER A 386 1.37 -10.69 16.77
C SER A 386 0.63 -9.46 17.33
N PRO A 387 1.06 -8.87 18.47
CA PRO A 387 0.52 -7.61 18.96
C PRO A 387 0.80 -6.47 17.96
N GLY A 388 -0.09 -5.48 17.88
CA GLY A 388 0.01 -4.42 16.88
C GLY A 388 1.20 -3.47 17.06
N SER A 389 1.58 -3.25 18.31
CA SER A 389 2.72 -2.40 18.68
C SER A 389 3.28 -2.80 20.05
N THR A 390 4.46 -2.29 20.37
CA THR A 390 5.02 -2.44 21.74
C THR A 390 4.14 -1.76 22.79
N ARG A 391 3.45 -0.67 22.43
CA ARG A 391 2.48 -0.03 23.32
C ARG A 391 1.32 -0.97 23.64
N ILE A 392 0.75 -1.61 22.63
CA ILE A 392 -0.32 -2.61 22.81
C ILE A 392 0.21 -3.80 23.62
N TYR A 393 1.39 -4.32 23.28
CA TYR A 393 2.00 -5.44 24.00
C TYR A 393 2.14 -5.16 25.49
N GLU A 394 2.73 -4.02 25.89
CA GLU A 394 2.90 -3.65 27.29
C GLU A 394 1.55 -3.36 27.98
N THR A 395 0.57 -2.84 27.24
CA THR A 395 -0.76 -2.61 27.79
C THR A 395 -1.49 -3.92 28.10
N ILE A 396 -1.54 -4.87 27.14
CA ILE A 396 -2.20 -6.16 27.35
C ILE A 396 -1.48 -7.02 28.40
N LYS A 397 -0.17 -6.83 28.57
CA LYS A 397 0.62 -7.46 29.61
C LYS A 397 0.26 -6.89 31.00
N ARG A 398 0.19 -5.58 31.13
CA ARG A 398 -0.24 -4.90 32.35
C ARG A 398 -1.65 -5.33 32.76
N ASP A 399 -2.57 -5.41 31.82
CA ASP A 399 -3.99 -5.69 32.03
C ASP A 399 -4.30 -7.20 32.13
N GLY A 400 -3.29 -8.08 32.13
CA GLY A 400 -3.44 -9.54 32.30
C GLY A 400 -3.93 -10.31 31.06
N ILE A 401 -4.26 -9.61 29.97
CA ILE A 401 -4.77 -10.17 28.69
C ILE A 401 -3.74 -11.11 28.08
N LEU A 402 -2.45 -10.71 28.10
CA LEU A 402 -1.36 -11.50 27.57
C LEU A 402 -1.23 -12.85 28.29
N ASP A 403 -1.36 -12.85 29.62
CA ASP A 403 -1.25 -14.07 30.42
C ASP A 403 -2.33 -15.09 30.09
N SER A 404 -3.56 -14.64 29.83
CA SER A 404 -4.67 -15.50 29.43
C SER A 404 -4.44 -16.15 28.09
N LEU A 405 -3.96 -15.39 27.09
CA LEU A 405 -3.62 -15.90 25.77
C LEU A 405 -2.45 -16.90 25.82
N VAL A 406 -1.39 -16.61 26.59
CA VAL A 406 -0.22 -17.51 26.76
C VAL A 406 -0.62 -18.79 27.50
N LYS A 407 -1.45 -18.69 28.56
CA LYS A 407 -1.98 -19.88 29.27
C LYS A 407 -2.79 -20.78 28.36
N ALA A 408 -3.52 -20.20 27.39
CA ALA A 408 -4.25 -20.96 26.39
C ALA A 408 -3.33 -21.63 25.34
N GLY A 409 -2.05 -21.31 25.29
CA GLY A 409 -1.05 -21.89 24.38
C GLY A 409 -0.62 -20.96 23.23
N ALA A 410 -0.93 -19.67 23.31
CA ALA A 410 -0.48 -18.73 22.28
C ALA A 410 1.04 -18.52 22.31
N VAL A 411 1.67 -18.55 21.16
CA VAL A 411 3.07 -18.18 20.92
C VAL A 411 3.11 -16.73 20.44
N ILE A 412 3.88 -15.89 21.15
CA ILE A 412 3.96 -14.47 20.84
C ILE A 412 5.03 -14.24 19.77
N LEU A 413 4.59 -13.71 18.63
CA LEU A 413 5.44 -13.26 17.54
C LEU A 413 5.79 -11.77 17.70
N SER A 414 6.74 -11.32 16.91
CA SER A 414 7.12 -9.91 16.85
C SER A 414 5.95 -9.02 16.40
N SER A 415 5.91 -7.78 16.91
CA SER A 415 5.01 -6.74 16.43
C SER A 415 5.45 -6.28 15.03
N ALA A 416 5.17 -7.11 14.04
CA ALA A 416 5.61 -6.95 12.64
C ALA A 416 4.59 -7.59 11.69
N CYS A 417 4.70 -7.29 10.39
CA CYS A 417 3.84 -7.89 9.37
C CYS A 417 4.03 -9.42 9.23
N GLY A 418 5.26 -9.93 9.41
CA GLY A 418 5.57 -11.34 9.53
C GLY A 418 4.80 -12.27 8.58
N PRO A 419 4.04 -13.24 9.10
CA PRO A 419 3.28 -14.19 8.29
C PRO A 419 2.27 -13.55 7.32
N CYS A 420 1.76 -12.36 7.61
CA CYS A 420 0.81 -11.64 6.73
C CYS A 420 1.41 -11.34 5.35
N ILE A 421 2.73 -11.13 5.28
CA ILE A 421 3.45 -10.83 4.02
C ILE A 421 4.35 -11.97 3.54
N GLY A 422 4.23 -13.16 4.12
CA GLY A 422 5.03 -14.33 3.75
C GLY A 422 6.39 -14.40 4.45
N GLN A 423 6.63 -13.60 5.46
CA GLN A 423 7.79 -13.69 6.36
C GLN A 423 7.47 -14.66 7.50
N TRP A 424 7.32 -15.94 7.15
CA TRP A 424 7.04 -17.02 8.09
C TRP A 424 7.83 -18.28 7.74
N HIS A 425 8.70 -18.70 8.61
CA HIS A 425 9.44 -19.94 8.48
C HIS A 425 8.68 -21.08 9.15
N ARG A 426 7.73 -21.66 8.41
CA ARG A 426 6.89 -22.74 8.89
C ARG A 426 7.58 -24.09 8.75
N LYS A 427 7.74 -24.83 9.89
CA LYS A 427 8.50 -26.12 9.96
C LYS A 427 7.59 -27.35 10.05
N ASP A 428 6.34 -27.17 10.42
CA ASP A 428 5.36 -28.23 10.69
C ASP A 428 4.74 -28.86 9.42
N ILE A 429 4.67 -28.10 8.33
CA ILE A 429 4.06 -28.52 7.07
C ILE A 429 5.06 -28.42 5.92
N LYS A 430 5.19 -29.49 5.13
CA LYS A 430 5.99 -29.47 3.90
C LYS A 430 5.25 -28.77 2.76
N THR A 431 5.99 -28.05 1.91
CA THR A 431 5.43 -27.44 0.69
C THR A 431 4.76 -28.51 -0.19
N GLY A 432 3.56 -28.19 -0.68
CA GLY A 432 2.72 -29.11 -1.48
C GLY A 432 1.76 -29.98 -0.66
N VAL A 433 1.80 -29.92 0.67
CA VAL A 433 0.85 -30.62 1.53
C VAL A 433 -0.38 -29.74 1.78
N PRO A 434 -1.61 -30.22 1.46
CA PRO A 434 -2.84 -29.49 1.74
C PRO A 434 -3.05 -29.31 3.24
N ASN A 435 -3.37 -28.08 3.63
CA ASN A 435 -3.67 -27.74 5.03
C ASN A 435 -4.55 -26.49 5.10
N VAL A 436 -5.11 -26.23 6.29
CA VAL A 436 -5.98 -25.09 6.56
C VAL A 436 -5.43 -24.25 7.68
N ILE A 437 -5.37 -22.94 7.46
CA ILE A 437 -5.08 -21.96 8.50
C ILE A 437 -6.21 -20.93 8.58
N PHE A 438 -6.49 -20.46 9.80
CA PHE A 438 -7.34 -19.29 10.02
C PHE A 438 -6.50 -18.12 10.49
N THR A 439 -6.76 -16.93 9.93
CA THR A 439 -6.00 -15.73 10.28
C THR A 439 -6.92 -14.53 10.45
N THR A 440 -6.49 -13.56 11.24
CA THR A 440 -7.14 -12.25 11.30
C THR A 440 -6.51 -11.23 10.37
N PHE A 441 -5.74 -11.69 9.39
CA PHE A 441 -5.03 -10.88 8.42
C PHE A 441 -6.00 -10.21 7.40
N ASN A 442 -5.42 -9.49 6.44
CA ASN A 442 -6.17 -8.83 5.38
C ASN A 442 -6.10 -9.58 4.04
N ARG A 443 -5.07 -10.39 3.81
CA ARG A 443 -4.81 -11.11 2.55
C ARG A 443 -4.62 -12.59 2.73
N ASN A 444 -5.17 -13.36 1.79
CA ASN A 444 -5.10 -14.82 1.79
C ASN A 444 -4.84 -15.40 0.39
N PHE A 445 -4.13 -14.68 -0.47
CA PHE A 445 -3.79 -15.17 -1.81
C PHE A 445 -2.97 -16.47 -1.73
N ARG A 446 -3.00 -17.25 -2.79
CA ARG A 446 -2.27 -18.53 -2.88
C ARG A 446 -0.77 -18.35 -2.54
N ALA A 447 -0.25 -19.19 -1.67
CA ALA A 447 1.13 -19.15 -1.16
C ALA A 447 1.53 -17.84 -0.42
N ARG A 448 0.57 -17.01 0.00
CA ARG A 448 0.84 -15.69 0.57
C ARG A 448 1.53 -15.74 1.93
N ASN A 449 1.10 -16.66 2.80
CA ASN A 449 1.50 -16.64 4.22
C ASN A 449 2.78 -17.45 4.50
N ASP A 450 2.86 -18.68 3.97
CA ASP A 450 3.93 -19.65 4.26
C ASP A 450 4.66 -20.15 3.00
N GLY A 451 4.38 -19.58 1.84
CA GLY A 451 4.96 -20.01 0.57
C GLY A 451 4.39 -21.34 0.04
N ASN A 452 3.52 -22.03 0.76
CA ASN A 452 2.91 -23.27 0.31
C ASN A 452 1.63 -23.00 -0.51
N PRO A 453 1.58 -23.35 -1.81
CA PRO A 453 0.42 -23.12 -2.66
C PRO A 453 -0.82 -23.95 -2.26
N GLU A 454 -0.65 -24.99 -1.43
CA GLU A 454 -1.72 -25.84 -0.95
C GLU A 454 -2.28 -25.43 0.42
N THR A 455 -1.71 -24.40 1.04
CA THR A 455 -2.28 -23.78 2.26
C THR A 455 -3.53 -23.01 1.92
N ARG A 456 -4.65 -23.43 2.50
CA ARG A 456 -5.94 -22.74 2.43
C ARG A 456 -6.07 -21.79 3.59
N ALA A 457 -5.75 -20.53 3.35
CA ALA A 457 -5.86 -19.48 4.36
C ALA A 457 -7.26 -18.85 4.33
N PHE A 458 -7.90 -18.81 5.49
CA PHE A 458 -9.19 -18.15 5.71
C PHE A 458 -9.00 -16.94 6.63
N LEU A 459 -9.65 -15.84 6.27
CA LEU A 459 -9.67 -14.64 7.10
C LEU A 459 -10.92 -14.68 7.98
N THR A 460 -10.77 -14.30 9.26
CA THR A 460 -11.88 -14.30 10.23
C THR A 460 -11.66 -13.22 11.31
N SER A 461 -12.66 -13.00 12.17
CA SER A 461 -12.56 -12.08 13.30
C SER A 461 -11.70 -12.64 14.44
N PRO A 462 -11.12 -11.80 15.33
CA PRO A 462 -10.27 -12.23 16.43
C PRO A 462 -10.94 -13.23 17.39
N ALA A 463 -12.18 -12.97 17.78
CA ALA A 463 -12.92 -13.84 18.67
C ALA A 463 -13.22 -15.21 18.06
N VAL A 464 -13.66 -15.23 16.80
CA VAL A 464 -13.90 -16.49 16.07
C VAL A 464 -12.59 -17.25 15.87
N ALA A 465 -11.48 -16.55 15.57
CA ALA A 465 -10.16 -17.18 15.47
C ALA A 465 -9.75 -17.86 16.78
N ALA A 466 -9.93 -17.19 17.93
CA ALA A 466 -9.65 -17.77 19.24
C ALA A 466 -10.50 -19.01 19.53
N ALA A 467 -11.82 -18.98 19.24
CA ALA A 467 -12.69 -20.12 19.40
C ALA A 467 -12.27 -21.31 18.50
N LEU A 468 -11.88 -21.03 17.26
CA LEU A 468 -11.35 -22.04 16.34
C LEU A 468 -10.01 -22.63 16.81
N ALA A 469 -9.14 -21.84 17.43
CA ALA A 469 -7.90 -22.34 18.03
C ALA A 469 -8.17 -23.35 19.15
N ILE A 470 -9.15 -23.08 20.00
CA ILE A 470 -9.58 -24.00 21.07
C ILE A 470 -10.24 -25.26 20.51
N ALA A 471 -11.16 -25.10 19.55
CA ALA A 471 -11.87 -26.22 18.94
C ALA A 471 -10.98 -27.14 18.11
N GLY A 472 -10.00 -26.58 17.38
CA GLY A 472 -9.08 -27.29 16.47
C GLY A 472 -9.76 -27.84 15.20
N ASN A 473 -11.02 -27.49 14.95
CA ASN A 473 -11.84 -27.99 13.84
C ASN A 473 -12.36 -26.83 12.99
N THR A 474 -12.22 -26.96 11.67
CA THR A 474 -12.60 -25.91 10.70
C THR A 474 -14.09 -25.63 10.66
N GLY A 475 -14.93 -26.64 10.97
CA GLY A 475 -16.38 -26.52 10.92
C GLY A 475 -17.04 -26.03 12.21
N PHE A 476 -16.26 -25.70 13.24
CA PHE A 476 -16.81 -25.26 14.54
C PHE A 476 -17.48 -23.88 14.44
N ASN A 477 -18.73 -23.80 14.91
CA ASN A 477 -19.49 -22.56 15.00
C ASN A 477 -19.62 -22.12 16.48
N PRO A 478 -18.94 -21.06 16.92
CA PRO A 478 -19.00 -20.66 18.33
C PRO A 478 -20.36 -20.14 18.80
N GLU A 479 -21.29 -19.83 17.89
CA GLU A 479 -22.64 -19.39 18.25
C GLU A 479 -23.56 -20.56 18.67
N THR A 480 -23.33 -21.75 18.11
CA THR A 480 -24.27 -22.86 18.27
C THR A 480 -23.66 -24.12 18.86
N ASP A 481 -22.39 -24.37 18.59
CA ASP A 481 -21.74 -25.62 18.93
C ASP A 481 -21.25 -25.62 20.38
N THR A 482 -21.21 -26.81 20.98
CA THR A 482 -20.68 -27.03 22.32
C THR A 482 -19.32 -27.71 22.26
N LEU A 483 -18.53 -27.49 23.30
CA LEU A 483 -17.27 -28.21 23.56
C LEU A 483 -17.39 -28.95 24.88
N GLU A 484 -16.79 -30.12 24.98
CA GLU A 484 -16.64 -30.86 26.23
C GLU A 484 -15.38 -30.36 26.95
N GLY A 485 -15.56 -29.84 28.16
CA GLY A 485 -14.47 -29.41 29.04
C GLY A 485 -13.67 -30.59 29.59
N ALA A 486 -12.51 -30.33 30.15
CA ALA A 486 -11.72 -31.32 30.87
C ALA A 486 -12.43 -31.87 32.12
N ASP A 487 -13.45 -31.17 32.60
CA ASP A 487 -14.37 -31.57 33.67
C ASP A 487 -15.50 -32.49 33.20
N GLY A 488 -15.55 -32.80 31.89
CA GLY A 488 -16.60 -33.62 31.26
C GLY A 488 -17.94 -32.87 31.09
N MET A 489 -17.98 -31.57 31.31
CA MET A 489 -19.19 -30.77 31.10
C MET A 489 -19.18 -30.12 29.73
N GLU A 490 -20.32 -30.15 29.04
CA GLU A 490 -20.52 -29.39 27.82
C GLU A 490 -20.73 -27.91 28.14
N PHE A 491 -20.05 -27.04 27.40
CA PHE A 491 -20.28 -25.59 27.43
C PHE A 491 -20.32 -25.01 26.02
N ARG A 492 -20.89 -23.86 25.86
CA ARG A 492 -20.91 -23.07 24.64
C ARG A 492 -20.37 -21.67 24.95
N PHE A 493 -19.54 -21.16 24.06
CA PHE A 493 -18.97 -19.84 24.21
C PHE A 493 -20.02 -18.73 24.27
N SER A 494 -19.78 -17.76 25.13
CA SER A 494 -20.48 -16.48 25.15
C SER A 494 -19.87 -15.53 24.11
N ALA A 495 -20.70 -14.72 23.46
CA ALA A 495 -20.21 -13.71 22.54
C ALA A 495 -19.37 -12.66 23.33
N PRO A 496 -18.13 -12.38 22.94
CA PRO A 496 -17.25 -11.49 23.69
C PRO A 496 -17.75 -10.04 23.64
N GLN A 497 -17.52 -9.31 24.74
CA GLN A 497 -17.78 -7.88 24.84
C GLN A 497 -16.46 -7.17 25.15
N SER A 498 -15.85 -6.60 24.13
CA SER A 498 -14.56 -5.94 24.27
C SER A 498 -14.71 -4.44 24.45
N PRO A 499 -14.02 -3.82 25.43
CA PRO A 499 -13.95 -2.37 25.53
C PRO A 499 -13.16 -1.83 24.33
N PRO A 500 -13.42 -0.59 23.91
CA PRO A 500 -12.73 0.02 22.77
C PRO A 500 -11.23 0.23 23.02
N PHE A 501 -10.84 0.36 24.29
CA PHE A 501 -9.47 0.59 24.75
C PHE A 501 -9.33 0.29 26.25
N SER A 502 -8.09 0.23 26.75
CA SER A 502 -7.81 0.08 28.19
C SER A 502 -8.28 1.32 28.99
N GLU A 503 -8.86 1.09 30.16
CA GLU A 503 -9.29 2.17 31.06
C GLU A 503 -8.13 3.06 31.52
N GLU A 504 -6.94 2.49 31.74
CA GLU A 504 -5.74 3.22 32.13
C GLU A 504 -4.97 3.85 30.95
N GLY A 505 -5.50 3.77 29.74
CA GLY A 505 -4.86 4.21 28.50
C GLY A 505 -3.78 3.26 28.01
N LEU A 506 -3.28 3.52 26.80
CA LEU A 506 -2.17 2.76 26.25
C LEU A 506 -0.86 3.11 26.97
N SER A 507 0.03 2.11 27.10
CA SER A 507 1.39 2.30 27.60
C SER A 507 2.12 3.43 26.85
N SER A 508 2.94 4.19 27.56
CA SER A 508 3.76 5.24 26.96
C SER A 508 5.04 4.70 26.27
N PHE A 509 5.33 3.43 26.44
CA PHE A 509 6.55 2.80 25.89
C PHE A 509 6.49 2.69 24.37
N ARG A 510 7.43 3.35 23.68
CA ARG A 510 7.47 3.45 22.21
C ARG A 510 8.47 2.50 21.54
N GLY A 511 8.92 1.45 22.24
CA GLY A 511 9.90 0.51 21.66
C GLY A 511 11.19 1.19 21.19
N ASN A 512 11.69 0.77 20.03
CA ASN A 512 12.92 1.29 19.42
C ASN A 512 12.69 2.57 18.60
N PHE A 513 11.88 3.50 19.09
CA PHE A 513 11.61 4.76 18.40
C PHE A 513 12.76 5.76 18.59
N ILE A 514 13.27 6.29 17.48
CA ILE A 514 14.25 7.37 17.43
C ILE A 514 13.55 8.60 16.85
N PRO A 515 13.44 9.71 17.63
CA PRO A 515 12.81 10.93 17.13
C PRO A 515 13.65 11.60 16.04
N PRO A 516 13.05 12.52 15.24
CA PRO A 516 13.79 13.34 14.29
C PRO A 516 14.93 14.08 14.97
N ALA A 517 16.13 14.06 14.36
CA ALA A 517 17.26 14.82 14.86
C ALA A 517 17.00 16.33 14.72
N GLU A 518 17.30 17.11 15.77
CA GLU A 518 17.20 18.58 15.76
C GLU A 518 18.30 19.18 14.89
N ASP A 519 19.55 18.73 15.09
CA ASP A 519 20.70 19.07 14.26
C ASP A 519 21.16 17.83 13.48
N SER A 520 21.15 17.94 12.17
CA SER A 520 21.50 16.86 11.25
C SER A 520 22.65 17.16 10.30
N VAL A 521 23.29 18.33 10.45
CA VAL A 521 24.33 18.81 9.50
C VAL A 521 25.50 17.83 9.41
N GLU A 522 26.00 17.36 10.56
CA GLU A 522 27.15 16.45 10.64
C GLU A 522 26.79 14.96 10.47
N ILE A 523 25.51 14.61 10.36
CA ILE A 523 25.09 13.22 10.21
C ILE A 523 25.38 12.75 8.79
N GLU A 524 26.11 11.65 8.66
CA GLU A 524 26.35 10.97 7.40
C GLU A 524 25.42 9.75 7.24
N VAL A 525 24.91 9.57 6.03
CA VAL A 525 24.12 8.39 5.69
C VAL A 525 25.07 7.19 5.54
N LYS A 526 24.80 6.13 6.29
CA LYS A 526 25.62 4.91 6.27
C LYS A 526 25.25 4.03 5.07
N ILE A 527 26.19 3.82 4.18
CA ILE A 527 26.11 2.84 3.10
C ILE A 527 27.41 2.06 3.09
N GLU A 528 27.31 0.75 3.19
CA GLU A 528 28.47 -0.13 3.12
C GLU A 528 29.14 -0.04 1.74
N PRO A 529 30.46 0.21 1.64
CA PRO A 529 31.13 0.47 0.36
C PRO A 529 31.01 -0.66 -0.67
N GLN A 530 30.76 -1.89 -0.24
CA GLN A 530 30.61 -3.07 -1.08
C GLN A 530 29.24 -3.73 -0.90
N SER A 531 28.22 -2.96 -0.51
CA SER A 531 26.89 -3.49 -0.36
C SER A 531 26.37 -4.11 -1.67
N GLU A 532 25.78 -5.29 -1.57
CA GLU A 532 25.02 -5.88 -2.67
C GLU A 532 23.53 -5.44 -2.66
N ARG A 533 23.09 -4.76 -1.59
CA ARG A 533 21.67 -4.44 -1.34
C ARG A 533 21.34 -2.95 -1.47
N ILE A 534 22.29 -2.07 -1.17
CA ILE A 534 22.12 -0.61 -1.21
C ILE A 534 23.19 0.02 -2.11
N GLU A 535 22.77 0.88 -3.02
CA GLU A 535 23.64 1.64 -3.92
C GLU A 535 23.08 3.06 -4.10
N LEU A 536 23.93 4.08 -3.94
CA LEU A 536 23.53 5.44 -4.24
C LEU A 536 23.10 5.56 -5.71
N LEU A 537 21.94 6.17 -5.91
CA LEU A 537 21.48 6.43 -7.27
C LEU A 537 22.31 7.52 -7.92
N PRO A 538 22.78 7.34 -9.17
CA PRO A 538 23.39 8.44 -9.91
C PRO A 538 22.33 9.51 -10.19
N VAL A 539 22.73 10.76 -10.16
CA VAL A 539 21.91 11.86 -10.66
C VAL A 539 21.78 11.69 -12.17
N PHE A 540 20.57 11.61 -12.69
CA PHE A 540 20.36 11.45 -14.13
C PHE A 540 20.76 12.73 -14.87
N GLU A 541 21.46 12.54 -15.99
CA GLU A 541 21.93 13.67 -16.80
C GLU A 541 20.76 14.48 -17.35
N ARG A 542 20.93 15.81 -17.35
CA ARG A 542 20.02 16.74 -18.02
C ARG A 542 20.03 16.46 -19.53
N TRP A 543 18.90 16.73 -20.17
CA TRP A 543 18.85 16.69 -21.63
C TRP A 543 19.81 17.75 -22.22
N ASP A 544 20.62 17.35 -23.20
CA ASP A 544 21.68 18.14 -23.80
C ASP A 544 21.20 19.17 -24.85
N GLY A 545 19.89 19.30 -25.03
CA GLY A 545 19.25 20.18 -26.00
C GLY A 545 19.21 19.64 -27.44
N LYS A 546 19.67 18.40 -27.68
CA LYS A 546 19.71 17.79 -29.02
C LYS A 546 18.58 16.79 -29.24
N ASP A 547 18.26 16.60 -30.52
CA ASP A 547 17.36 15.53 -30.94
C ASP A 547 17.99 14.14 -30.70
N PHE A 548 17.15 13.14 -30.53
CA PHE A 548 17.60 11.77 -30.42
C PHE A 548 17.70 11.17 -31.82
N LEU A 549 18.89 10.86 -32.27
CA LEU A 549 19.14 10.45 -33.66
C LEU A 549 19.59 8.96 -33.77
N GLU A 550 18.98 8.26 -34.71
CA GLU A 550 19.31 6.87 -35.07
C GLU A 550 19.48 5.87 -33.92
N LEU A 551 18.65 6.01 -32.89
CA LEU A 551 18.67 5.10 -31.75
C LEU A 551 18.22 3.69 -32.13
N PRO A 552 18.91 2.63 -31.67
CA PRO A 552 18.45 1.26 -31.85
C PRO A 552 17.19 0.98 -31.04
N ILE A 553 16.41 0.02 -31.49
CA ILE A 553 15.25 -0.51 -30.74
C ILE A 553 15.79 -1.65 -29.86
N LEU A 554 15.63 -1.48 -28.52
CA LEU A 554 16.02 -2.53 -27.58
C LEU A 554 15.10 -3.75 -27.71
N VAL A 555 13.80 -3.50 -27.81
CA VAL A 555 12.75 -4.52 -27.94
C VAL A 555 11.49 -3.88 -28.54
N LYS A 556 10.75 -4.65 -29.31
CA LYS A 556 9.33 -4.43 -29.61
C LYS A 556 8.55 -5.49 -28.85
N THR A 557 7.77 -5.09 -27.85
CA THR A 557 7.02 -6.04 -27.03
C THR A 557 5.70 -6.40 -27.72
N ARG A 558 5.22 -7.63 -27.56
CA ARG A 558 3.97 -8.10 -28.14
C ARG A 558 2.96 -8.45 -27.03
N GLY A 559 1.75 -7.93 -27.17
CA GLY A 559 0.66 -8.13 -26.24
C GLY A 559 0.93 -7.43 -24.91
N LYS A 560 0.20 -7.86 -23.87
CA LYS A 560 0.25 -7.29 -22.53
C LYS A 560 1.64 -7.36 -21.91
N THR A 561 2.26 -6.21 -21.70
CA THR A 561 3.54 -6.08 -20.99
C THR A 561 3.32 -5.40 -19.65
N THR A 562 3.41 -6.17 -18.57
CA THR A 562 3.18 -5.70 -17.20
C THR A 562 4.44 -5.14 -16.57
N THR A 563 4.32 -4.40 -15.46
CA THR A 563 5.48 -3.98 -14.65
C THR A 563 6.30 -5.16 -14.15
N ASP A 564 5.67 -6.34 -13.92
CA ASP A 564 6.37 -7.60 -13.63
C ASP A 564 7.16 -8.15 -14.81
N HIS A 565 6.74 -7.91 -16.03
CA HIS A 565 7.50 -8.29 -17.21
C HIS A 565 8.70 -7.36 -17.43
N ILE A 566 8.58 -6.07 -17.04
CA ILE A 566 9.64 -5.07 -17.20
C ILE A 566 10.69 -5.21 -16.09
N SER A 567 10.27 -5.32 -14.84
CA SER A 567 11.14 -5.51 -13.66
C SER A 567 10.53 -6.57 -12.73
N PRO A 568 10.80 -7.86 -12.96
CA PRO A 568 10.30 -8.96 -12.15
C PRO A 568 10.67 -8.83 -10.67
N GLY A 569 9.74 -9.27 -9.81
CA GLY A 569 9.96 -9.40 -8.36
C GLY A 569 10.66 -10.71 -7.96
N GLY A 570 10.17 -11.38 -6.92
CA GLY A 570 10.70 -12.65 -6.42
C GLY A 570 12.15 -12.52 -5.96
N LYS A 571 13.06 -13.33 -6.51
CA LYS A 571 14.49 -13.33 -6.16
C LYS A 571 15.20 -11.97 -6.33
N TRP A 572 14.65 -11.08 -7.12
CA TRP A 572 15.20 -9.75 -7.38
C TRP A 572 14.87 -8.73 -6.26
N LEU A 573 13.86 -9.01 -5.44
CA LEU A 573 13.41 -8.09 -4.40
C LEU A 573 14.49 -7.75 -3.36
N LYS A 574 15.47 -8.63 -3.14
CA LYS A 574 16.62 -8.35 -2.26
C LYS A 574 17.52 -7.23 -2.76
N TYR A 575 17.46 -6.91 -4.06
CA TYR A 575 18.26 -5.87 -4.71
C TYR A 575 17.48 -4.55 -4.93
N ARG A 576 16.32 -4.39 -4.29
CA ARG A 576 15.46 -3.21 -4.52
C ARG A 576 16.11 -1.87 -4.16
N GLY A 577 17.10 -1.87 -3.28
CA GLY A 577 17.92 -0.70 -2.94
C GLY A 577 19.21 -0.57 -3.79
N HIS A 578 19.43 -1.44 -4.80
CA HIS A 578 20.67 -1.48 -5.59
C HIS A 578 20.35 -1.46 -7.09
N ILE A 579 20.40 -0.25 -7.69
CA ILE A 579 19.93 -0.05 -9.07
C ILE A 579 20.71 -0.89 -10.10
N THR A 580 22.03 -1.00 -9.96
CA THR A 580 22.86 -1.81 -10.87
C THR A 580 22.49 -3.29 -10.81
N HIS A 581 22.20 -3.84 -9.62
CA HIS A 581 21.85 -5.25 -9.49
C HIS A 581 20.43 -5.54 -9.96
N ILE A 582 19.44 -4.72 -9.57
CA ILE A 582 18.06 -4.96 -9.97
C ILE A 582 17.87 -4.75 -11.48
N SER A 583 18.59 -3.83 -12.10
CA SER A 583 18.50 -3.59 -13.54
C SER A 583 18.95 -4.78 -14.41
N LYS A 584 19.63 -5.79 -13.83
CA LYS A 584 19.93 -7.06 -14.51
C LYS A 584 18.67 -7.87 -14.86
N ASN A 585 17.51 -7.53 -14.28
CA ASN A 585 16.21 -8.12 -14.60
C ASN A 585 15.43 -7.37 -15.69
N LEU A 586 16.02 -6.32 -16.28
CA LEU A 586 15.37 -5.47 -17.28
C LEU A 586 14.69 -6.29 -18.38
N LEU A 587 13.37 -6.15 -18.49
CA LEU A 587 12.52 -6.80 -19.49
C LEU A 587 12.60 -8.34 -19.51
N GLU A 588 13.06 -8.99 -18.43
CA GLU A 588 13.26 -10.46 -18.37
C GLU A 588 11.95 -11.23 -18.67
N GLY A 589 10.80 -10.66 -18.36
CA GLY A 589 9.48 -11.24 -18.63
C GLY A 589 8.84 -10.81 -19.94
N ALA A 590 9.37 -9.81 -20.63
CA ALA A 590 8.76 -9.25 -21.84
C ALA A 590 8.91 -10.18 -23.04
N LEU A 591 7.83 -10.33 -23.83
CA LEU A 591 7.83 -11.11 -25.07
C LEU A 591 8.33 -10.22 -26.23
N ASN A 592 9.43 -10.62 -26.85
CA ASN A 592 9.96 -9.94 -28.03
C ASN A 592 9.10 -10.26 -29.26
N ALA A 593 8.52 -9.24 -29.88
CA ALA A 593 7.68 -9.39 -31.08
C ALA A 593 8.47 -9.90 -32.33
N PHE A 594 9.77 -9.63 -32.38
CA PHE A 594 10.60 -9.99 -33.50
C PHE A 594 10.98 -11.48 -33.49
N SER A 595 11.49 -11.98 -32.35
CA SER A 595 11.97 -13.36 -32.22
C SER A 595 10.92 -14.33 -31.62
N GLY A 596 9.92 -13.82 -30.92
CA GLY A 596 8.98 -14.63 -30.11
C GLY A 596 9.56 -15.14 -28.79
N GLU A 597 10.78 -14.77 -28.43
CA GLU A 597 11.44 -15.15 -27.18
C GLU A 597 11.14 -14.17 -26.03
N ARG A 598 11.26 -14.64 -24.78
CA ARG A 598 11.15 -13.78 -23.59
C ARG A 598 12.52 -13.37 -23.09
N GLY A 599 12.65 -12.09 -22.71
CA GLY A 599 13.84 -11.57 -22.01
C GLY A 599 15.10 -11.47 -22.87
N ARG A 600 14.99 -11.69 -24.16
CA ARG A 600 16.13 -11.77 -25.08
C ARG A 600 15.84 -11.10 -26.43
N GLY A 601 16.89 -10.62 -27.08
CA GLY A 601 16.83 -10.02 -28.42
C GLY A 601 18.12 -10.15 -29.16
N THR A 602 18.19 -9.49 -30.32
CA THR A 602 19.37 -9.45 -31.19
C THR A 602 20.13 -8.15 -31.03
N ASN A 603 21.43 -8.18 -30.86
CA ASN A 603 22.26 -6.98 -30.98
C ASN A 603 22.35 -6.60 -32.47
N VAL A 604 21.58 -5.59 -32.86
CA VAL A 604 21.48 -5.17 -34.27
C VAL A 604 22.73 -4.48 -34.80
N ILE A 605 23.75 -4.26 -33.96
CA ILE A 605 25.04 -3.69 -34.32
C ILE A 605 26.06 -4.84 -34.61
N THR A 606 26.12 -5.83 -33.72
CA THR A 606 27.07 -6.94 -33.82
C THR A 606 26.49 -8.16 -34.52
N GLY A 607 25.16 -8.28 -34.64
CA GLY A 607 24.47 -9.44 -35.20
C GLY A 607 24.28 -10.60 -34.19
N GLU A 608 24.72 -10.47 -32.93
CA GLU A 608 24.59 -11.51 -31.92
C GLU A 608 23.11 -11.65 -31.47
N SER A 609 22.56 -12.85 -31.59
CA SER A 609 21.18 -13.17 -31.23
C SER A 609 21.08 -13.84 -29.84
N GLY A 610 19.88 -13.82 -29.22
CA GLY A 610 19.61 -14.47 -27.94
C GLY A 610 20.26 -13.77 -26.75
N VAL A 611 20.65 -12.50 -26.88
CA VAL A 611 21.28 -11.71 -25.83
C VAL A 611 20.21 -11.18 -24.85
N LYS A 612 20.46 -11.26 -23.53
CA LYS A 612 19.56 -10.70 -22.51
C LYS A 612 19.44 -9.18 -22.67
N PHE A 613 18.22 -8.64 -22.51
CA PHE A 613 17.96 -7.21 -22.72
C PHE A 613 18.82 -6.28 -21.87
N PHE A 614 19.16 -6.62 -20.62
CA PHE A 614 20.05 -5.76 -19.84
C PHE A 614 21.46 -5.64 -20.44
N ARG A 615 21.97 -6.69 -21.09
CA ARG A 615 23.27 -6.64 -21.80
C ARG A 615 23.19 -5.82 -23.07
N LEU A 616 22.09 -5.97 -23.84
CA LEU A 616 21.82 -5.14 -25.01
C LEU A 616 21.69 -3.67 -24.64
N ALA A 617 20.91 -3.36 -23.59
CA ALA A 617 20.73 -2.01 -23.10
C ALA A 617 22.05 -1.35 -22.72
N LYS A 618 22.88 -2.08 -21.95
CA LYS A 618 24.23 -1.61 -21.60
C LYS A 618 25.07 -1.32 -22.85
N TYR A 619 25.11 -2.27 -23.78
CA TYR A 619 25.87 -2.13 -25.04
C TYR A 619 25.39 -0.93 -25.86
N TYR A 620 24.06 -0.74 -26.02
CA TYR A 620 23.51 0.37 -26.78
C TYR A 620 23.75 1.72 -26.08
N ASN A 621 23.65 1.77 -24.77
CA ASN A 621 23.96 3.01 -24.03
C ASN A 621 25.43 3.44 -24.25
N GLU A 622 26.37 2.48 -24.17
CA GLU A 622 27.82 2.75 -24.32
C GLU A 622 28.22 3.08 -25.75
N ASN A 623 27.54 2.52 -26.77
CA ASN A 623 27.99 2.61 -28.18
C ASN A 623 27.12 3.51 -29.07
N THR A 624 25.85 3.81 -28.63
CA THR A 624 24.91 4.64 -29.42
C THR A 624 24.29 5.77 -28.62
N GLY A 625 24.70 5.95 -27.37
CA GLY A 625 24.17 6.99 -26.49
C GLY A 625 22.74 6.73 -25.97
N GLY A 626 22.22 5.52 -26.16
CA GLY A 626 20.91 5.09 -25.66
C GLY A 626 20.11 4.24 -26.63
N PHE A 627 18.84 4.03 -26.32
CA PHE A 627 17.93 3.20 -27.10
C PHE A 627 16.47 3.62 -26.89
N VAL A 628 15.58 3.07 -27.72
CA VAL A 628 14.13 3.17 -27.56
C VAL A 628 13.51 1.80 -27.27
N ILE A 629 12.38 1.80 -26.58
CA ILE A 629 11.53 0.62 -26.34
C ILE A 629 10.22 0.83 -27.12
N ILE A 630 9.79 -0.19 -27.86
CA ILE A 630 8.50 -0.18 -28.56
C ILE A 630 7.51 -1.05 -27.78
N GLY A 631 6.46 -0.43 -27.25
CA GLY A 631 5.42 -1.06 -26.47
C GLY A 631 4.17 -1.38 -27.28
N ASP A 632 3.45 -2.43 -26.91
CA ASP A 632 2.13 -2.75 -27.44
C ASP A 632 1.05 -2.03 -26.59
N GLU A 633 -0.17 -2.53 -26.57
CA GLU A 633 -1.28 -1.92 -25.84
C GLU A 633 -1.14 -2.04 -24.31
N ASN A 634 -1.56 -1.00 -23.59
CA ASN A 634 -1.55 -0.92 -22.13
C ASN A 634 -0.18 -1.28 -21.51
N TYR A 635 0.90 -0.76 -22.11
CA TYR A 635 2.27 -1.01 -21.67
C TYR A 635 2.48 -0.55 -20.21
N GLY A 636 3.01 -1.46 -19.38
CA GLY A 636 3.29 -1.19 -17.96
C GLY A 636 2.10 -1.43 -17.02
N GLU A 637 1.08 -2.21 -17.43
CA GLU A 637 -0.04 -2.58 -16.55
C GLU A 637 0.47 -3.34 -15.32
N GLY A 638 -0.21 -3.17 -14.19
CA GLY A 638 0.09 -3.88 -12.93
C GLY A 638 0.36 -2.94 -11.76
N SER A 639 1.02 -3.46 -10.73
CA SER A 639 1.35 -2.70 -9.52
C SER A 639 2.36 -1.59 -9.82
N SER A 640 2.27 -0.49 -9.04
CA SER A 640 3.26 0.59 -9.12
C SER A 640 4.65 0.06 -8.72
N ARG A 641 5.55 -0.08 -9.71
CA ARG A 641 6.95 -0.45 -9.51
C ARG A 641 7.82 0.62 -10.12
N GLU A 642 8.44 1.43 -9.29
CA GLU A 642 9.36 2.48 -9.72
C GLU A 642 10.52 1.92 -10.57
N HIS A 643 11.04 0.74 -10.24
CA HIS A 643 12.11 0.09 -11.00
C HIS A 643 11.73 -0.22 -12.46
N ALA A 644 10.42 -0.40 -12.76
CA ALA A 644 9.98 -0.60 -14.15
C ALA A 644 10.18 0.65 -15.03
N ALA A 645 10.32 1.84 -14.43
CA ALA A 645 10.70 3.07 -15.13
C ALA A 645 12.16 3.45 -14.88
N MET A 646 12.63 3.28 -13.64
CA MET A 646 13.99 3.68 -13.24
C MET A 646 15.07 2.80 -13.88
N SER A 647 14.89 1.47 -13.95
CA SER A 647 15.87 0.58 -14.57
C SER A 647 16.05 0.85 -16.08
N PRO A 648 14.99 1.01 -16.90
CA PRO A 648 15.16 1.49 -18.27
C PRO A 648 15.92 2.82 -18.36
N ARG A 649 15.60 3.81 -17.52
CA ARG A 649 16.30 5.11 -17.48
C ARG A 649 17.78 4.95 -17.17
N PHE A 650 18.09 4.23 -16.10
CA PHE A 650 19.46 3.93 -15.67
C PHE A 650 20.27 3.23 -16.76
N MET A 651 19.64 2.32 -17.51
CA MET A 651 20.27 1.57 -18.59
C MET A 651 20.34 2.34 -19.92
N GLY A 652 19.82 3.58 -20.01
CA GLY A 652 19.98 4.47 -21.17
C GLY A 652 18.76 4.58 -22.09
N ALA A 653 17.55 4.18 -21.66
CA ALA A 653 16.33 4.41 -22.41
C ALA A 653 16.05 5.92 -22.55
N LYS A 654 15.87 6.40 -23.78
CA LYS A 654 15.54 7.79 -24.10
C LYS A 654 14.04 7.99 -24.26
N ALA A 655 13.37 7.01 -24.85
CA ALA A 655 11.91 7.02 -25.04
C ALA A 655 11.32 5.61 -24.97
N VAL A 656 10.08 5.54 -24.54
CA VAL A 656 9.19 4.40 -24.74
C VAL A 656 8.08 4.87 -25.68
N ILE A 657 7.90 4.17 -26.80
CA ILE A 657 6.87 4.48 -27.80
C ILE A 657 5.90 3.30 -27.80
N ALA A 658 4.64 3.52 -27.44
CA ALA A 658 3.67 2.44 -27.28
C ALA A 658 2.36 2.74 -28.05
N ARG A 659 1.55 1.71 -28.29
CA ARG A 659 0.17 1.89 -28.75
C ARG A 659 -0.66 2.61 -27.70
N SER A 660 -0.48 2.19 -26.43
CA SER A 660 -1.04 2.87 -25.26
C SER A 660 -0.28 2.49 -23.99
N PHE A 661 -0.44 3.29 -22.94
CA PHE A 661 0.20 3.06 -21.62
C PHE A 661 -0.82 2.75 -20.54
N ALA A 662 -0.41 1.93 -19.59
CA ALA A 662 -1.01 1.96 -18.26
C ALA A 662 -0.64 3.29 -17.57
N ARG A 663 -1.64 3.99 -17.09
CA ARG A 663 -1.49 5.38 -16.62
C ARG A 663 -0.42 5.58 -15.56
N ILE A 664 -0.36 4.71 -14.53
CA ILE A 664 0.63 4.83 -13.45
C ILE A 664 2.05 4.68 -14.01
N HIS A 665 2.25 3.77 -14.97
CA HIS A 665 3.56 3.54 -15.56
C HIS A 665 3.99 4.71 -16.46
N GLU A 666 3.06 5.27 -17.22
CA GLU A 666 3.30 6.49 -18.01
C GLU A 666 3.77 7.65 -17.11
N ALA A 667 3.09 7.85 -15.98
CA ALA A 667 3.49 8.85 -15.00
C ALA A 667 4.90 8.59 -14.45
N ASN A 668 5.22 7.33 -14.11
CA ASN A 668 6.55 6.95 -13.63
C ASN A 668 7.64 7.14 -14.67
N LEU A 669 7.39 6.87 -15.96
CA LEU A 669 8.34 7.16 -17.04
C LEU A 669 8.64 8.66 -17.15
N LYS A 670 7.60 9.50 -17.11
CA LYS A 670 7.74 10.97 -17.14
C LYS A 670 8.55 11.49 -15.95
N LYS A 671 8.31 10.98 -14.75
CA LYS A 671 9.05 11.32 -13.53
C LYS A 671 10.53 10.98 -13.61
N GLN A 672 10.86 9.89 -14.31
CA GLN A 672 12.25 9.49 -14.55
C GLN A 672 12.89 10.17 -15.77
N GLY A 673 12.22 11.15 -16.40
CA GLY A 673 12.75 11.87 -17.55
C GLY A 673 12.82 11.04 -18.84
N ILE A 674 11.99 10.01 -18.99
CA ILE A 674 11.83 9.25 -20.21
C ILE A 674 10.65 9.83 -21.01
N LEU A 675 10.84 10.04 -22.32
CA LEU A 675 9.73 10.41 -23.20
C LEU A 675 8.75 9.24 -23.36
N ALA A 676 7.57 9.34 -22.74
CA ALA A 676 6.45 8.42 -22.95
C ALA A 676 5.60 8.92 -24.11
N LEU A 677 5.67 8.20 -25.23
CA LEU A 677 5.06 8.60 -26.51
C LEU A 677 4.10 7.54 -27.02
N THR A 678 2.98 7.94 -27.63
CA THR A 678 2.02 7.01 -28.23
C THR A 678 1.92 7.22 -29.73
N PHE A 679 1.75 6.13 -30.48
CA PHE A 679 1.54 6.21 -31.91
C PHE A 679 0.25 6.97 -32.23
N ALA A 680 0.30 7.97 -33.11
CA ALA A 680 -0.88 8.65 -33.62
C ALA A 680 -1.78 7.69 -34.42
N TYR A 681 -1.16 6.75 -35.12
CA TYR A 681 -1.82 5.67 -35.85
C TYR A 681 -1.30 4.34 -35.34
N HIS A 682 -2.14 3.51 -34.73
CA HIS A 682 -1.77 2.24 -34.11
C HIS A 682 -1.09 1.27 -35.09
N GLN A 683 -1.41 1.36 -36.40
CA GLN A 683 -0.79 0.57 -37.45
C GLN A 683 0.72 0.87 -37.67
N ASP A 684 1.21 2.04 -37.24
CA ASP A 684 2.64 2.36 -37.35
C ASP A 684 3.50 1.46 -36.49
N TYR A 685 2.96 0.94 -35.37
CA TYR A 685 3.62 -0.11 -34.59
C TYR A 685 3.93 -1.34 -35.44
N ASP A 686 3.03 -1.79 -36.33
CA ASP A 686 3.20 -3.01 -37.12
C ASP A 686 4.32 -2.85 -38.17
N ARG A 687 4.56 -1.63 -38.64
CA ARG A 687 5.59 -1.29 -39.63
C ARG A 687 7.03 -1.31 -39.11
N ILE A 688 7.22 -1.28 -37.77
CA ILE A 688 8.53 -1.23 -37.12
C ILE A 688 9.15 -2.62 -37.13
N GLU A 689 10.42 -2.72 -37.61
CA GLU A 689 11.23 -3.92 -37.72
C GLU A 689 12.44 -3.87 -36.77
N GLU A 690 13.04 -5.04 -36.50
CA GLU A 690 14.13 -5.20 -35.52
C GLU A 690 15.35 -4.32 -35.82
N HIS A 691 15.71 -4.16 -37.08
CA HIS A 691 16.90 -3.42 -37.51
C HIS A 691 16.66 -1.93 -37.75
N ASP A 692 15.43 -1.45 -37.56
CA ASP A 692 15.11 -0.05 -37.73
C ASP A 692 15.87 0.83 -36.73
N ARG A 693 16.12 2.07 -37.14
CA ARG A 693 16.65 3.14 -36.29
C ARG A 693 15.61 4.21 -36.12
N VAL A 694 15.48 4.70 -34.88
CA VAL A 694 14.47 5.70 -34.52
C VAL A 694 15.15 7.03 -34.22
N SER A 695 14.80 8.06 -34.95
CA SER A 695 15.16 9.44 -34.63
C SER A 695 13.91 10.19 -34.14
N ILE A 696 13.99 10.82 -32.96
CA ILE A 696 12.93 11.69 -32.45
C ILE A 696 13.43 13.12 -32.64
N VAL A 697 12.72 13.91 -33.46
CA VAL A 697 13.19 15.21 -33.93
C VAL A 697 12.33 16.37 -33.42
N ASN A 698 12.97 17.55 -33.34
CA ASN A 698 12.37 18.77 -32.83
C ASN A 698 11.95 18.66 -31.34
N ILE A 699 12.75 17.96 -30.53
CA ILE A 699 12.50 17.81 -29.09
C ILE A 699 12.52 19.17 -28.37
N ALA A 700 13.36 20.11 -28.81
CA ALA A 700 13.39 21.47 -28.28
C ALA A 700 12.03 22.21 -28.41
N GLY A 701 11.20 21.82 -29.39
CA GLY A 701 9.88 22.34 -29.65
C GLY A 701 8.74 21.65 -28.89
N LEU A 702 9.05 20.72 -27.97
CA LEU A 702 8.04 20.05 -27.17
C LEU A 702 7.08 21.05 -26.49
N THR A 703 5.78 20.87 -26.70
CA THR A 703 4.73 21.75 -26.16
C THR A 703 3.51 20.90 -25.82
N PRO A 704 2.84 21.12 -24.67
CA PRO A 704 1.64 20.37 -24.31
C PRO A 704 0.60 20.30 -25.43
N GLY A 705 0.10 19.09 -25.68
CA GLY A 705 -0.94 18.82 -26.68
C GLY A 705 -0.50 18.87 -28.15
N LYS A 706 0.80 19.08 -28.45
CA LYS A 706 1.33 19.02 -29.82
C LYS A 706 2.05 17.69 -30.08
N PRO A 707 1.86 17.07 -31.26
CA PRO A 707 2.54 15.84 -31.60
C PRO A 707 4.04 16.05 -31.80
N VAL A 708 4.80 14.99 -31.60
CA VAL A 708 6.24 14.90 -31.88
C VAL A 708 6.45 14.00 -33.10
N LYS A 709 7.45 14.33 -33.93
CA LYS A 709 7.80 13.56 -35.11
C LYS A 709 8.92 12.58 -34.78
N ALA A 710 8.75 11.32 -35.19
CA ALA A 710 9.84 10.36 -35.31
C ALA A 710 10.12 10.05 -36.78
N VAL A 711 11.39 9.85 -37.11
CA VAL A 711 11.85 9.36 -38.42
C VAL A 711 12.39 7.97 -38.19
N ILE A 712 11.81 7.01 -38.89
CA ILE A 712 12.22 5.61 -38.85
C ILE A 712 13.10 5.33 -40.10
N LYS A 713 14.34 4.89 -39.86
CA LYS A 713 15.28 4.50 -40.92
C LYS A 713 15.35 2.98 -41.00
N LYS A 714 15.00 2.45 -42.13
CA LYS A 714 15.04 1.03 -42.44
C LYS A 714 16.48 0.52 -42.70
N ARG A 715 16.68 -0.79 -42.66
CA ARG A 715 17.96 -1.43 -42.94
C ARG A 715 18.46 -1.12 -44.32
N ASP A 716 17.61 -0.93 -45.33
CA ASP A 716 17.95 -0.56 -46.69
C ASP A 716 18.29 0.93 -46.88
N GLY A 717 18.26 1.72 -45.82
CA GLY A 717 18.48 3.16 -45.81
C GLY A 717 17.27 4.01 -46.11
N SER A 718 16.14 3.43 -46.50
CA SER A 718 14.88 4.16 -46.68
C SER A 718 14.35 4.71 -45.38
N THR A 719 13.64 5.84 -45.42
CA THR A 719 13.07 6.48 -44.23
C THR A 719 11.59 6.76 -44.40
N TYR A 720 10.86 6.75 -43.29
CA TYR A 720 9.48 7.22 -43.23
C TYR A 720 9.21 7.93 -41.91
N GLU A 721 8.23 8.80 -41.91
CA GLU A 721 7.84 9.60 -40.74
C GLU A 721 6.71 8.92 -39.99
N VAL A 722 6.77 9.02 -38.65
CA VAL A 722 5.72 8.58 -37.71
C VAL A 722 5.38 9.74 -36.81
N MET A 723 4.10 10.02 -36.66
CA MET A 723 3.60 11.03 -35.71
C MET A 723 3.31 10.36 -34.37
N LEU A 724 3.81 10.99 -33.31
CA LEU A 724 3.67 10.50 -31.94
C LEU A 724 2.98 11.55 -31.08
N TYR A 725 2.02 11.12 -30.26
CA TYR A 725 1.42 11.95 -29.24
C TYR A 725 2.12 11.79 -27.90
N HIS A 726 1.95 12.78 -27.04
CA HIS A 726 2.35 12.74 -25.64
C HIS A 726 1.34 13.47 -24.77
N ALA A 727 1.27 13.07 -23.50
CA ALA A 727 0.43 13.71 -22.48
C ALA A 727 1.29 14.52 -21.47
N LEU A 728 2.45 15.04 -21.90
CA LEU A 728 3.31 15.87 -21.04
C LEU A 728 2.67 17.23 -20.81
N THR A 729 2.59 17.65 -19.55
CA THR A 729 2.30 19.03 -19.16
C THR A 729 3.56 19.91 -19.33
N GLY A 730 3.40 21.25 -19.23
CA GLY A 730 4.56 22.15 -19.27
C GLY A 730 5.59 21.82 -18.19
N GLU A 731 5.16 21.52 -16.99
CA GLU A 731 5.98 21.11 -15.87
C GLU A 731 6.73 19.78 -16.12
N GLN A 732 6.04 18.78 -16.70
CA GLN A 732 6.63 17.49 -17.04
C GLN A 732 7.65 17.58 -18.19
N ILE A 733 7.51 18.57 -19.08
CA ILE A 733 8.54 18.88 -20.08
C ILE A 733 9.81 19.43 -19.40
N GLU A 734 9.67 20.24 -18.37
CA GLU A 734 10.82 20.70 -17.58
C GLU A 734 11.47 19.54 -16.79
N TRP A 735 10.69 18.59 -16.27
CA TRP A 735 11.24 17.35 -15.68
C TRP A 735 12.10 16.57 -16.69
N PHE A 736 11.61 16.38 -17.90
CA PHE A 736 12.38 15.73 -18.95
C PHE A 736 13.68 16.48 -19.25
N LYS A 737 13.64 17.81 -19.39
CA LYS A 737 14.84 18.64 -19.61
C LYS A 737 15.84 18.57 -18.46
N ALA A 738 15.35 18.53 -17.24
CA ALA A 738 16.17 18.42 -16.04
C ALA A 738 16.78 17.03 -15.82
N GLY A 739 16.27 15.99 -16.54
CA GLY A 739 16.67 14.59 -16.44
C GLY A 739 15.78 13.74 -15.53
N SER A 740 15.03 14.35 -14.62
CA SER A 740 13.99 13.74 -13.79
C SER A 740 13.16 14.81 -13.08
N ALA A 741 12.01 14.42 -12.49
CA ALA A 741 11.21 15.30 -11.65
C ALA A 741 12.00 15.81 -10.44
N LEU A 742 12.75 14.95 -9.78
CA LEU A 742 13.57 15.30 -8.62
C LEU A 742 14.72 16.24 -8.98
N ASN A 743 15.33 16.09 -10.14
CA ASN A 743 16.35 17.02 -10.61
C ASN A 743 15.79 18.41 -10.92
N ALA A 744 14.51 18.52 -11.29
CA ALA A 744 13.89 19.80 -11.64
C ALA A 744 13.69 20.74 -10.42
N ILE A 745 13.82 20.22 -9.20
CA ILE A 745 13.65 20.97 -7.95
C ILE A 745 14.98 21.26 -7.24
N THR A 746 16.10 20.80 -7.79
CA THR A 746 17.47 21.14 -7.36
C THR A 746 17.98 22.40 -8.13
#